data_7459af9b8aa7ed9ca307be18b8a6d638
#
_entry.id   7459af9b8aa7ed9ca307be18b8a6d638
#
_cell.length_a   1.000
_cell.length_b   1.000
_cell.length_c   1.000
_cell.angle_alpha   90.00
_cell.angle_beta   90.00
_cell.angle_gamma   90.00
#
_symmetry.space_group_name_H-M   'P 1'
#
loop_
_entity.id
_entity.type
_entity.pdbx_description
1 polymer ?
#
loop_
_entity_poly.entity_id
_entity_poly.type
_entity_poly.pdbx_seq_one_letter_code
_entity_poly.pdbx_strand_id
1 'polypeptide(L)'
;MSIARIAAPLRRRHLALAVALALPLAAVAQGGQAVGQPGASPRLTAWPHLASAIRKDPALEARVAAIVGKMTLEQKIGQMTQAEIKAVTPDEVRKYYLGSVLNGGGSWPNNDKHARAADWLALAEQYHQASMATDMAVKIPVIWGTDAVHGHNNVFGATMFPHNIGLGAARDPQLVEAIGAATGRAVRATGIAWAFGPTVAVVRDDRWGRTYESFSEDPQLVHDYAGRYVKGMQGAFRDQANIVASIKHFLADGGTENGVNTGVSKASEREMMNIHAPGYFSGLEAGAQTVMVSFNSWVDTETGTDHGKLHGSRRAMTEILKERMGFDGFIVTDWNGHGEVAGCRNDHCPQAINAGVDMVMVPNDWKAFIANTVEDVKAGRIPMARIDDAVTRIVRVKLRAGLFDKSPARNVYAGRDDALEARELGRRAVRESLVLLKNQGPALPLAAGKRILVVGAAADSMSRQTGGWALTWQGTANTNADFPKADTILAGLKAAGANVTYSADAKGVDPARFDAVIAVIGEAPYAEGDGDIVPSGTLRHSSRYPEDLALLQAVHGKGKPVVTVFLSGRPLWVNDLMNLSDSFIAAWLPGTEGKGVSDMLVAPKSGKPHEFTGKLSFSWPKGVCQTPLNVGDKDYAPLFAWGYGLKRGERSTLGRLDTAYQAGGCVATNSWPVFGPADRASFPQRLRSGGQVAALGQDLNATTSLPGISAAVAQINSQQDARLVTWTGPASYETHGSRPLALPAAIANGGSLRFDTLVQAAPAGKVTIAMACGEGSGACGTPLDASKLFQRLAGKGRQSVRIPLACFTARGADLARVTAPFSVTSSGAFAAAFGNVDVLGGGAQPAPAANAAPVVDVACGELQ
;
A
#
# COMPACT_ATOMS: atom_id res chain seq x y z
N MET A 1 -77.44 28.88 -22.43
CA MET A 1 -77.85 30.30 -22.58
C MET A 1 -76.56 31.08 -22.64
N SER A 2 -76.20 31.45 -23.80
CA SER A 2 -76.38 32.70 -24.55
C SER A 2 -75.44 33.74 -24.04
N ILE A 3 -74.63 34.20 -24.79
CA ILE A 3 -74.39 35.08 -25.96
C ILE A 3 -73.37 36.14 -25.48
N ALA A 4 -72.42 36.48 -26.07
CA ALA A 4 -71.83 36.86 -27.36
C ALA A 4 -71.20 38.27 -27.30
N ARG A 5 -70.02 38.38 -27.89
CA ARG A 5 -69.60 39.42 -28.84
C ARG A 5 -69.57 40.90 -28.33
N ILE A 6 -68.60 41.74 -28.64
CA ILE A 6 -68.13 42.22 -29.94
C ILE A 6 -66.94 43.23 -29.73
N ALA A 7 -65.93 43.11 -30.55
CA ALA A 7 -65.23 44.10 -31.40
C ALA A 7 -64.23 45.12 -30.84
N ALA A 8 -63.12 45.15 -31.52
CA ALA A 8 -62.09 46.20 -31.69
C ALA A 8 -62.71 47.35 -32.59
N PRO A 9 -61.96 48.43 -32.95
CA PRO A 9 -60.55 48.74 -33.01
C PRO A 9 -60.17 50.16 -32.64
N LEU A 10 -58.89 50.60 -32.61
CA LEU A 10 -58.42 51.74 -33.43
C LEU A 10 -56.90 52.13 -33.01
N ARG A 11 -56.14 52.27 -34.04
CA ARG A 11 -54.82 52.80 -34.19
C ARG A 11 -54.53 54.13 -33.46
N ARG A 12 -53.31 54.34 -32.98
CA ARG A 12 -52.48 55.51 -33.38
C ARG A 12 -50.96 55.23 -33.09
N ARG A 13 -50.18 55.62 -34.06
CA ARG A 13 -48.71 55.62 -34.16
C ARG A 13 -48.13 56.63 -33.19
N HIS A 14 -46.99 56.32 -32.57
CA HIS A 14 -45.90 57.30 -32.45
C HIS A 14 -44.51 56.53 -32.36
N LEU A 15 -43.60 57.08 -33.14
CA LEU A 15 -42.21 56.84 -33.27
C LEU A 15 -41.46 57.06 -31.94
N ALA A 16 -40.54 56.17 -31.56
CA ALA A 16 -39.27 56.57 -30.91
C ALA A 16 -38.28 55.44 -30.87
N LEU A 17 -37.16 55.73 -31.42
CA LEU A 17 -35.78 55.34 -31.17
C LEU A 17 -35.46 53.86 -30.74
N ALA A 18 -34.81 53.18 -31.68
CA ALA A 18 -34.07 51.94 -31.47
C ALA A 18 -32.76 52.22 -30.73
N VAL A 19 -32.55 51.60 -29.57
CA VAL A 19 -31.22 51.33 -29.01
C VAL A 19 -31.03 49.85 -29.13
N ALA A 20 -30.14 49.45 -30.03
CA ALA A 20 -29.76 48.05 -30.21
C ALA A 20 -28.80 47.66 -29.07
N LEU A 21 -29.32 46.87 -28.09
CA LEU A 21 -28.45 46.04 -27.24
C LEU A 21 -28.30 44.69 -27.93
N ALA A 22 -27.15 44.44 -28.47
CA ALA A 22 -26.74 43.13 -28.96
C ALA A 22 -26.49 42.23 -27.77
N LEU A 23 -27.45 41.32 -27.47
CA LEU A 23 -27.25 40.16 -26.65
C LEU A 23 -26.72 39.04 -27.57
N PRO A 24 -25.64 38.36 -27.22
CA PRO A 24 -25.22 37.17 -27.97
C PRO A 24 -26.21 36.05 -27.71
N LEU A 25 -26.77 35.48 -28.77
CA LEU A 25 -27.45 34.19 -28.72
C LEU A 25 -26.44 33.14 -28.26
N ALA A 26 -26.57 32.70 -27.03
CA ALA A 26 -25.94 31.46 -26.60
C ALA A 26 -26.67 30.30 -27.29
N ALA A 27 -26.03 29.67 -28.25
CA ALA A 27 -26.44 28.41 -28.81
C ALA A 27 -26.34 27.37 -27.69
N VAL A 28 -27.48 26.78 -27.29
CA VAL A 28 -27.48 25.60 -26.41
C VAL A 28 -26.99 24.43 -27.26
N ALA A 29 -25.67 24.20 -27.19
CA ALA A 29 -25.08 22.96 -27.62
C ALA A 29 -25.43 21.89 -26.57
N GLN A 30 -26.23 20.90 -26.96
CA GLN A 30 -26.47 19.72 -26.11
C GLN A 30 -25.18 19.00 -25.80
N GLY A 31 -24.92 18.90 -24.53
CA GLY A 31 -24.16 18.02 -23.73
C GLY A 31 -23.23 16.99 -24.33
N GLY A 32 -21.99 17.37 -24.64
CA GLY A 32 -20.86 16.56 -24.31
C GLY A 32 -20.37 17.03 -22.94
N GLN A 33 -20.39 16.20 -21.93
CA GLN A 33 -19.69 16.50 -20.69
C GLN A 33 -18.22 16.74 -21.06
N ALA A 34 -17.78 17.97 -21.02
CA ALA A 34 -16.38 18.31 -21.10
C ALA A 34 -15.71 17.52 -19.94
N VAL A 35 -14.76 16.67 -20.28
CA VAL A 35 -13.81 16.11 -19.33
C VAL A 35 -13.23 17.32 -18.61
N GLY A 36 -13.59 17.48 -17.31
CA GLY A 36 -13.17 18.64 -16.54
C GLY A 36 -11.65 18.75 -16.62
N GLN A 37 -11.17 19.91 -17.01
CA GLN A 37 -9.78 20.27 -16.71
C GLN A 37 -9.62 20.06 -15.20
N PRO A 38 -8.43 19.60 -14.72
CA PRO A 38 -8.16 19.49 -13.30
C PRO A 38 -8.63 20.79 -12.65
N GLY A 39 -9.67 20.70 -11.81
CA GLY A 39 -10.23 21.88 -11.19
C GLY A 39 -9.15 22.46 -10.30
N ALA A 40 -8.65 23.64 -10.62
CA ALA A 40 -7.80 24.36 -9.71
C ALA A 40 -8.65 24.69 -8.48
N SER A 41 -8.60 23.80 -7.49
CA SER A 41 -9.14 24.10 -6.15
C SER A 41 -8.53 25.41 -5.69
N PRO A 42 -9.28 26.32 -5.05
CA PRO A 42 -8.71 27.55 -4.54
C PRO A 42 -7.51 27.20 -3.67
N ARG A 43 -6.34 27.71 -4.02
CA ARG A 43 -5.10 27.45 -3.26
C ARG A 43 -5.27 28.06 -1.87
N LEU A 44 -5.38 27.20 -0.87
CA LEU A 44 -5.46 27.61 0.52
C LEU A 44 -4.13 28.28 0.94
N THR A 45 -4.25 29.31 1.76
CA THR A 45 -3.10 30.03 2.35
C THR A 45 -2.96 29.73 3.85
N ALA A 46 -3.96 29.09 4.45
CA ALA A 46 -3.96 28.67 5.85
C ALA A 46 -4.77 27.38 5.99
N TRP A 47 -4.41 26.55 6.96
CA TRP A 47 -5.14 25.33 7.27
C TRP A 47 -6.59 25.63 7.66
N PRO A 48 -7.58 25.00 7.01
CA PRO A 48 -8.96 25.27 7.29
C PRO A 48 -9.39 24.63 8.62
N HIS A 49 -10.29 25.28 9.34
CA HIS A 49 -11.03 24.64 10.42
C HIS A 49 -12.22 23.91 9.84
N LEU A 50 -12.30 22.60 10.06
CA LEU A 50 -13.28 21.73 9.39
C LEU A 50 -14.52 21.50 10.27
N ALA A 51 -15.67 21.49 9.64
CA ALA A 51 -16.94 21.18 10.30
C ALA A 51 -17.28 19.70 10.09
N SER A 52 -17.07 18.88 11.11
CA SER A 52 -17.42 17.46 11.07
C SER A 52 -18.92 17.22 10.97
N ALA A 53 -19.34 16.23 10.15
CA ALA A 53 -20.73 15.75 10.12
C ALA A 53 -21.17 15.13 11.44
N ILE A 54 -20.24 14.66 12.27
CA ILE A 54 -20.49 14.16 13.63
C ILE A 54 -20.20 15.28 14.61
N ARG A 55 -21.27 15.92 15.07
CA ARG A 55 -21.17 17.05 16.01
C ARG A 55 -20.91 16.57 17.44
N LYS A 56 -20.27 17.46 18.25
CA LYS A 56 -20.13 17.23 19.69
C LYS A 56 -21.51 17.22 20.36
N ASP A 57 -21.72 16.21 21.18
CA ASP A 57 -22.91 16.08 22.02
C ASP A 57 -22.53 16.36 23.48
N PRO A 58 -23.06 17.42 24.12
CA PRO A 58 -22.71 17.77 25.51
C PRO A 58 -22.99 16.63 26.50
N ALA A 59 -24.04 15.83 26.29
CA ALA A 59 -24.34 14.70 27.18
C ALA A 59 -23.32 13.58 27.04
N LEU A 60 -22.90 13.29 25.80
CA LEU A 60 -21.84 12.33 25.52
C LEU A 60 -20.52 12.80 26.12
N GLU A 61 -20.16 14.08 25.96
CA GLU A 61 -18.92 14.64 26.52
C GLU A 61 -18.90 14.57 28.06
N ALA A 62 -20.02 14.85 28.71
CA ALA A 62 -20.15 14.70 30.17
C ALA A 62 -19.97 13.22 30.59
N ARG A 63 -20.52 12.27 29.83
CA ARG A 63 -20.31 10.84 30.04
C ARG A 63 -18.84 10.43 29.87
N VAL A 64 -18.16 10.94 28.82
CA VAL A 64 -16.72 10.74 28.61
C VAL A 64 -15.92 11.22 29.82
N ALA A 65 -16.15 12.44 30.27
CA ALA A 65 -15.44 13.02 31.42
C ALA A 65 -15.66 12.21 32.70
N ALA A 66 -16.89 11.75 32.95
CA ALA A 66 -17.23 10.90 34.09
C ALA A 66 -16.55 9.52 34.05
N ILE A 67 -16.33 8.95 32.85
CA ILE A 67 -15.61 7.68 32.69
C ILE A 67 -14.12 7.90 32.95
N VAL A 68 -13.50 8.86 32.25
CA VAL A 68 -12.06 9.13 32.31
C VAL A 68 -11.61 9.53 33.72
N GLY A 69 -12.44 10.33 34.42
CA GLY A 69 -12.16 10.77 35.79
C GLY A 69 -12.13 9.62 36.82
N LYS A 70 -12.65 8.43 36.48
CA LYS A 70 -12.63 7.25 37.39
C LYS A 70 -11.50 6.28 37.06
N MET A 71 -10.68 6.55 36.04
CA MET A 71 -9.63 5.63 35.60
C MET A 71 -8.32 5.89 36.34
N THR A 72 -7.63 4.80 36.69
CA THR A 72 -6.23 4.88 37.16
C THR A 72 -5.28 5.15 35.99
N LEU A 73 -4.02 5.49 36.27
CA LEU A 73 -3.01 5.70 35.25
C LEU A 73 -2.82 4.46 34.36
N GLU A 74 -2.71 3.28 35.00
CA GLU A 74 -2.51 2.01 34.29
C GLU A 74 -3.70 1.70 33.36
N GLN A 75 -4.92 1.95 33.81
CA GLN A 75 -6.13 1.80 32.99
C GLN A 75 -6.15 2.74 31.80
N LYS A 76 -5.72 3.99 31.99
CA LYS A 76 -5.61 4.98 30.91
C LYS A 76 -4.59 4.55 29.85
N ILE A 77 -3.40 4.12 30.26
CA ILE A 77 -2.36 3.67 29.33
C ILE A 77 -2.76 2.37 28.62
N GLY A 78 -3.43 1.45 29.32
CA GLY A 78 -4.03 0.27 28.67
C GLY A 78 -4.98 0.66 27.55
N GLN A 79 -5.84 1.68 27.75
CA GLN A 79 -6.75 2.16 26.70
C GLN A 79 -6.03 2.81 25.50
N MET A 80 -4.83 3.32 25.68
CA MET A 80 -3.98 3.90 24.62
C MET A 80 -3.19 2.85 23.86
N THR A 81 -3.23 1.57 24.25
CA THR A 81 -2.39 0.50 23.72
C THR A 81 -3.18 -0.40 22.79
N GLN A 82 -2.62 -0.65 21.60
CA GLN A 82 -3.15 -1.58 20.59
C GLN A 82 -2.15 -2.70 20.33
N ALA A 83 -2.53 -3.95 20.62
CA ALA A 83 -1.71 -5.15 20.46
C ALA A 83 -2.19 -6.01 19.28
N GLU A 84 -1.29 -6.78 18.68
CA GLU A 84 -1.58 -7.68 17.57
C GLU A 84 -2.19 -9.00 18.08
N ILE A 85 -3.18 -9.55 17.37
CA ILE A 85 -3.94 -10.74 17.82
C ILE A 85 -3.08 -12.00 18.03
N LYS A 86 -1.93 -12.13 17.35
CA LYS A 86 -0.97 -13.22 17.58
C LYS A 86 -0.13 -13.05 18.85
N ALA A 87 -0.09 -11.82 19.40
CA ALA A 87 0.75 -11.45 20.53
C ALA A 87 -0.04 -11.15 21.81
N VAL A 88 -1.37 -11.34 21.79
CA VAL A 88 -2.25 -11.02 22.92
C VAL A 88 -3.36 -12.04 23.09
N THR A 89 -3.63 -12.43 24.34
CA THR A 89 -4.74 -13.30 24.71
C THR A 89 -5.91 -12.49 25.27
N PRO A 90 -7.16 -13.03 25.28
CA PRO A 90 -8.29 -12.38 25.93
C PRO A 90 -8.05 -12.06 27.40
N ASP A 91 -7.39 -12.95 28.15
CA ASP A 91 -7.02 -12.71 29.55
C ASP A 91 -6.07 -11.51 29.71
N GLU A 92 -5.15 -11.32 28.78
CA GLU A 92 -4.24 -10.17 28.77
C GLU A 92 -4.98 -8.87 28.42
N VAL A 93 -5.98 -8.91 27.53
CA VAL A 93 -6.86 -7.75 27.28
C VAL A 93 -7.53 -7.31 28.58
N ARG A 94 -8.04 -8.25 29.39
CA ARG A 94 -8.62 -7.98 30.70
C ARG A 94 -7.60 -7.44 31.69
N LYS A 95 -6.46 -8.13 31.82
CA LYS A 95 -5.43 -7.85 32.83
C LYS A 95 -4.76 -6.50 32.64
N TYR A 96 -4.52 -6.11 31.39
CA TYR A 96 -3.81 -4.88 31.05
C TYR A 96 -4.74 -3.75 30.57
N TYR A 97 -6.06 -3.94 30.67
CA TYR A 97 -7.07 -2.95 30.30
C TYR A 97 -6.94 -2.47 28.83
N LEU A 98 -6.52 -3.37 27.91
CA LEU A 98 -6.21 -2.97 26.55
C LEU A 98 -7.39 -2.30 25.86
N GLY A 99 -7.14 -1.13 25.31
CA GLY A 99 -8.14 -0.36 24.58
C GLY A 99 -8.42 -0.88 23.21
N SER A 100 -7.44 -1.54 22.58
CA SER A 100 -7.56 -2.01 21.22
C SER A 100 -6.73 -3.28 20.96
N VAL A 101 -7.19 -4.03 19.95
CA VAL A 101 -6.42 -5.07 19.26
C VAL A 101 -6.47 -4.83 17.76
N LEU A 102 -5.53 -5.39 17.01
CA LEU A 102 -5.54 -5.39 15.55
C LEU A 102 -5.08 -6.74 15.00
N ASN A 103 -5.39 -6.99 13.74
CA ASN A 103 -4.71 -8.00 12.94
C ASN A 103 -3.88 -7.33 11.85
N GLY A 104 -2.63 -7.73 11.73
CA GLY A 104 -1.79 -7.38 10.58
C GLY A 104 -2.20 -8.15 9.32
N GLY A 105 -1.66 -7.73 8.17
CA GLY A 105 -1.80 -8.49 6.93
C GLY A 105 -1.18 -9.88 7.09
N GLY A 106 -1.99 -10.94 6.90
CA GLY A 106 -1.54 -12.30 7.14
C GLY A 106 -1.66 -12.77 8.59
N SER A 107 -2.55 -12.15 9.37
CA SER A 107 -2.92 -12.59 10.71
C SER A 107 -4.39 -12.94 10.76
N TRP A 108 -4.71 -14.14 11.27
CA TRP A 108 -6.07 -14.68 11.30
C TRP A 108 -6.36 -15.36 12.64
N PRO A 109 -7.63 -15.50 13.02
CA PRO A 109 -8.00 -16.33 14.18
C PRO A 109 -7.40 -17.73 14.07
N ASN A 110 -6.86 -18.23 15.17
CA ASN A 110 -6.21 -19.55 15.25
C ASN A 110 -5.06 -19.75 14.24
N ASN A 111 -4.53 -18.66 13.67
CA ASN A 111 -3.54 -18.70 12.60
C ASN A 111 -4.03 -19.46 11.34
N ASP A 112 -5.34 -19.48 11.12
CA ASP A 112 -5.97 -20.12 9.96
C ASP A 112 -6.32 -19.10 8.89
N LYS A 113 -5.60 -19.12 7.75
CA LYS A 113 -5.86 -18.27 6.58
C LYS A 113 -7.28 -18.41 6.03
N HIS A 114 -7.92 -19.54 6.26
CA HIS A 114 -9.27 -19.82 5.80
C HIS A 114 -10.35 -19.63 6.87
N ALA A 115 -10.00 -18.93 7.97
CA ALA A 115 -10.96 -18.58 9.03
C ALA A 115 -12.17 -17.84 8.42
N ARG A 116 -13.37 -18.31 8.76
CA ARG A 116 -14.65 -17.78 8.26
C ARG A 116 -15.16 -16.66 9.16
N ALA A 117 -16.15 -15.92 8.70
CA ALA A 117 -16.74 -14.82 9.47
C ALA A 117 -17.09 -15.21 10.93
N ALA A 118 -17.57 -16.43 11.13
CA ALA A 118 -17.89 -16.94 12.46
C ALA A 118 -16.68 -17.12 13.38
N ASP A 119 -15.52 -17.53 12.83
CA ASP A 119 -14.28 -17.72 13.61
C ASP A 119 -13.73 -16.38 14.07
N TRP A 120 -13.74 -15.39 13.18
CA TRP A 120 -13.39 -14.01 13.50
C TRP A 120 -14.31 -13.43 14.58
N LEU A 121 -15.62 -13.62 14.42
CA LEU A 121 -16.61 -13.15 15.38
C LEU A 121 -16.41 -13.81 16.75
N ALA A 122 -16.11 -15.10 16.79
CA ALA A 122 -15.87 -15.81 18.04
C ALA A 122 -14.68 -15.22 18.82
N LEU A 123 -13.59 -14.91 18.14
CA LEU A 123 -12.44 -14.23 18.74
C LEU A 123 -12.77 -12.79 19.17
N ALA A 124 -13.51 -12.04 18.33
CA ALA A 124 -13.94 -10.68 18.65
C ALA A 124 -14.82 -10.64 19.90
N GLU A 125 -15.72 -11.62 20.05
CA GLU A 125 -16.58 -11.75 21.23
C GLU A 125 -15.76 -12.10 22.48
N GLN A 126 -14.75 -12.98 22.37
CA GLN A 126 -13.84 -13.30 23.49
C GLN A 126 -13.09 -12.04 23.98
N TYR A 127 -12.53 -11.25 23.08
CA TYR A 127 -11.88 -9.99 23.44
C TYR A 127 -12.86 -8.99 24.05
N HIS A 128 -14.07 -8.87 23.50
CA HIS A 128 -15.11 -8.01 24.05
C HIS A 128 -15.46 -8.43 25.48
N GLN A 129 -15.78 -9.71 25.72
CA GLN A 129 -16.13 -10.23 27.04
C GLN A 129 -15.00 -10.01 28.04
N ALA A 130 -13.75 -10.24 27.64
CA ALA A 130 -12.58 -9.99 28.48
C ALA A 130 -12.48 -8.51 28.88
N SER A 131 -12.66 -7.59 27.94
CA SER A 131 -12.64 -6.15 28.22
C SER A 131 -13.77 -5.71 29.16
N MET A 132 -14.92 -6.38 29.09
CA MET A 132 -16.07 -6.10 29.98
C MET A 132 -15.97 -6.79 31.35
N ALA A 133 -15.01 -7.70 31.53
CA ALA A 133 -14.74 -8.40 32.81
C ALA A 133 -13.59 -7.78 33.61
N THR A 134 -13.14 -6.59 33.29
CA THR A 134 -12.11 -5.84 34.04
C THR A 134 -12.63 -5.41 35.41
N ASP A 135 -11.76 -5.00 36.33
CA ASP A 135 -12.11 -4.38 37.61
C ASP A 135 -12.36 -2.86 37.53
N MET A 136 -12.28 -2.27 36.31
CA MET A 136 -12.56 -0.85 36.11
C MET A 136 -13.93 -0.45 36.65
N ALA A 137 -14.05 0.73 37.25
CA ALA A 137 -15.31 1.27 37.76
C ALA A 137 -16.39 1.39 36.67
N VAL A 138 -15.97 1.75 35.45
CA VAL A 138 -16.79 1.68 34.23
C VAL A 138 -16.08 0.80 33.24
N LYS A 139 -16.74 -0.26 32.78
CA LYS A 139 -16.17 -1.19 31.79
C LYS A 139 -16.09 -0.50 30.44
N ILE A 140 -14.96 -0.60 29.77
CA ILE A 140 -14.72 0.01 28.47
C ILE A 140 -14.45 -1.10 27.46
N PRO A 141 -15.29 -1.25 26.42
CA PRO A 141 -15.11 -2.30 25.43
C PRO A 141 -13.83 -2.07 24.62
N VAL A 142 -13.10 -3.16 24.35
CA VAL A 142 -11.99 -3.16 23.42
C VAL A 142 -12.52 -2.88 22.00
N ILE A 143 -11.73 -2.15 21.19
CA ILE A 143 -12.02 -1.98 19.78
C ILE A 143 -11.01 -2.74 18.94
N TRP A 144 -11.48 -3.56 17.98
CA TRP A 144 -10.61 -4.25 17.04
C TRP A 144 -10.51 -3.46 15.74
N GLY A 145 -9.27 -3.15 15.30
CA GLY A 145 -8.96 -2.50 14.03
C GLY A 145 -8.36 -3.46 13.01
N THR A 146 -8.71 -3.31 11.74
CA THR A 146 -8.21 -4.15 10.65
C THR A 146 -7.93 -3.35 9.39
N ASP A 147 -6.94 -3.79 8.60
CA ASP A 147 -6.73 -3.26 7.25
C ASP A 147 -7.81 -3.78 6.30
N ALA A 148 -8.70 -2.89 5.91
CA ALA A 148 -9.72 -3.15 4.89
C ALA A 148 -9.47 -2.21 3.69
N VAL A 149 -8.35 -2.44 2.99
CA VAL A 149 -7.79 -1.54 1.97
C VAL A 149 -8.65 -1.53 0.71
N HIS A 150 -9.18 -2.69 0.29
CA HIS A 150 -10.04 -2.81 -0.88
C HIS A 150 -11.16 -3.85 -0.68
N GLY A 151 -12.01 -3.62 0.30
CA GLY A 151 -12.95 -4.55 0.89
C GLY A 151 -12.38 -5.14 2.17
N HIS A 152 -13.00 -6.18 2.73
CA HIS A 152 -12.46 -6.88 3.91
C HIS A 152 -11.40 -7.91 3.50
N ASN A 153 -10.31 -7.43 2.97
CA ASN A 153 -9.29 -8.19 2.24
C ASN A 153 -8.52 -9.24 3.06
N ASN A 154 -8.65 -9.26 4.38
CA ASN A 154 -8.00 -10.25 5.24
C ASN A 154 -8.83 -11.53 5.45
N VAL A 155 -10.07 -11.56 4.95
CA VAL A 155 -11.04 -12.62 5.28
C VAL A 155 -11.33 -13.50 4.07
N PHE A 156 -11.16 -14.80 4.29
CA PHE A 156 -11.47 -15.84 3.31
C PHE A 156 -12.92 -15.74 2.82
N GLY A 157 -13.11 -15.71 1.49
CA GLY A 157 -14.41 -15.63 0.86
C GLY A 157 -15.02 -14.24 0.74
N ALA A 158 -14.35 -13.18 1.25
CA ALA A 158 -14.80 -11.82 1.07
C ALA A 158 -14.60 -11.32 -0.37
N THR A 159 -15.51 -10.44 -0.83
CA THR A 159 -15.30 -9.70 -2.07
C THR A 159 -14.20 -8.67 -1.88
N MET A 160 -13.17 -8.75 -2.71
CA MET A 160 -12.13 -7.73 -2.82
C MET A 160 -12.42 -6.88 -4.06
N PHE A 161 -12.59 -5.59 -3.84
CA PHE A 161 -12.86 -4.63 -4.91
C PHE A 161 -11.57 -4.32 -5.69
N PRO A 162 -11.66 -3.69 -6.88
CA PRO A 162 -10.49 -3.08 -7.49
C PRO A 162 -9.77 -2.17 -6.49
N HIS A 163 -8.44 -2.19 -6.51
CA HIS A 163 -7.67 -1.24 -5.72
C HIS A 163 -7.99 0.21 -6.09
N ASN A 164 -7.68 1.15 -5.21
CA ASN A 164 -8.05 2.55 -5.34
C ASN A 164 -7.63 3.19 -6.67
N ILE A 165 -6.50 2.78 -7.26
CA ILE A 165 -6.09 3.25 -8.59
C ILE A 165 -7.15 2.93 -9.67
N GLY A 166 -7.75 1.75 -9.60
CA GLY A 166 -8.86 1.36 -10.47
C GLY A 166 -10.14 2.15 -10.16
N LEU A 167 -10.46 2.34 -8.88
CA LEU A 167 -11.61 3.14 -8.47
C LEU A 167 -11.46 4.61 -8.90
N GLY A 168 -10.25 5.17 -8.82
CA GLY A 168 -9.93 6.50 -9.34
C GLY A 168 -10.21 6.61 -10.85
N ALA A 169 -9.89 5.55 -11.60
CA ALA A 169 -10.16 5.50 -13.03
C ALA A 169 -11.67 5.37 -13.35
N ALA A 170 -12.48 4.79 -12.48
CA ALA A 170 -13.92 4.63 -12.68
C ALA A 170 -14.69 5.96 -12.74
N ARG A 171 -14.19 7.02 -12.10
CA ARG A 171 -14.81 8.37 -12.06
C ARG A 171 -16.24 8.39 -11.50
N ASP A 172 -16.52 7.47 -10.58
CA ASP A 172 -17.85 7.33 -9.94
C ASP A 172 -17.76 7.44 -8.41
N PRO A 173 -17.98 8.62 -7.82
CA PRO A 173 -17.98 8.79 -6.37
C PRO A 173 -19.12 8.05 -5.66
N GLN A 174 -20.24 7.78 -6.32
CA GLN A 174 -21.35 7.01 -5.76
C GLN A 174 -20.98 5.52 -5.65
N LEU A 175 -20.26 4.99 -6.64
CA LEU A 175 -19.67 3.65 -6.56
C LEU A 175 -18.75 3.52 -5.35
N VAL A 176 -17.90 4.51 -5.12
CA VAL A 176 -16.97 4.54 -3.98
C VAL A 176 -17.72 4.57 -2.63
N GLU A 177 -18.79 5.36 -2.52
CA GLU A 177 -19.67 5.37 -1.34
C GLU A 177 -20.30 3.99 -1.11
N ALA A 178 -20.80 3.33 -2.17
CA ALA A 178 -21.38 1.99 -2.08
C ALA A 178 -20.36 0.92 -1.68
N ILE A 179 -19.10 1.02 -2.18
CA ILE A 179 -17.99 0.14 -1.78
C ILE A 179 -17.65 0.34 -0.31
N GLY A 180 -17.61 1.58 0.17
CA GLY A 180 -17.42 1.88 1.59
C GLY A 180 -18.49 1.19 2.46
N ALA A 181 -19.77 1.27 2.07
CA ALA A 181 -20.88 0.62 2.80
C ALA A 181 -20.77 -0.91 2.78
N ALA A 182 -20.41 -1.50 1.63
CA ALA A 182 -20.20 -2.94 1.51
C ALA A 182 -19.01 -3.41 2.36
N THR A 183 -17.92 -2.64 2.40
CA THR A 183 -16.75 -2.90 3.25
C THR A 183 -17.14 -2.85 4.73
N GLY A 184 -17.87 -1.82 5.16
CA GLY A 184 -18.36 -1.71 6.54
C GLY A 184 -19.19 -2.92 6.95
N ARG A 185 -20.14 -3.35 6.10
CA ARG A 185 -20.94 -4.55 6.33
C ARG A 185 -20.09 -5.81 6.47
N ALA A 186 -19.11 -6.01 5.59
CA ALA A 186 -18.22 -7.16 5.63
C ALA A 186 -17.36 -7.18 6.91
N VAL A 187 -16.83 -6.04 7.31
CA VAL A 187 -16.07 -5.88 8.56
C VAL A 187 -16.96 -6.18 9.78
N ARG A 188 -18.21 -5.72 9.80
CA ARG A 188 -19.15 -6.03 10.88
C ARG A 188 -19.51 -7.52 10.96
N ALA A 189 -19.49 -8.23 9.83
CA ALA A 189 -19.74 -9.68 9.83
C ALA A 189 -18.71 -10.45 10.65
N THR A 190 -17.49 -9.97 10.73
CA THR A 190 -16.41 -10.55 11.55
C THR A 190 -16.37 -10.05 13.00
N GLY A 191 -17.35 -9.23 13.40
CA GLY A 191 -17.40 -8.65 14.74
C GLY A 191 -16.47 -7.43 14.93
N ILE A 192 -15.68 -7.10 13.92
CA ILE A 192 -14.75 -5.96 13.94
C ILE A 192 -15.53 -4.65 13.78
N ALA A 193 -15.06 -3.58 14.42
CA ALA A 193 -15.76 -2.30 14.45
C ALA A 193 -14.96 -1.12 13.90
N TRP A 194 -13.74 -1.35 13.44
CA TRP A 194 -12.84 -0.31 12.97
C TRP A 194 -12.02 -0.78 11.78
N ALA A 195 -12.01 0.00 10.69
CA ALA A 195 -11.16 -0.26 9.53
C ALA A 195 -10.12 0.85 9.37
N PHE A 196 -8.88 0.45 9.05
CA PHE A 196 -7.79 1.33 8.69
C PHE A 196 -7.89 1.72 7.21
N GLY A 197 -8.85 2.57 6.91
CA GLY A 197 -9.18 3.04 5.56
C GLY A 197 -10.23 4.16 5.58
N PRO A 198 -10.32 4.89 4.47
CA PRO A 198 -9.58 4.75 3.23
C PRO A 198 -8.16 5.32 3.30
N THR A 199 -7.26 4.79 2.42
CA THR A 199 -6.02 5.47 2.09
C THR A 199 -6.35 6.66 1.19
N VAL A 200 -5.87 7.85 1.56
CA VAL A 200 -6.16 9.12 0.87
C VAL A 200 -4.87 9.82 0.40
N ALA A 201 -3.84 9.03 0.16
CA ALA A 201 -2.59 9.50 -0.42
C ALA A 201 -2.82 10.15 -1.79
N VAL A 202 -2.12 11.25 -2.05
CA VAL A 202 -1.96 11.82 -3.39
C VAL A 202 -0.56 11.47 -3.87
N VAL A 203 -0.46 10.56 -4.82
CA VAL A 203 0.83 10.07 -5.30
C VAL A 203 1.47 11.08 -6.25
N ARG A 204 2.75 11.33 -6.02
CA ARG A 204 3.54 12.26 -6.86
C ARG A 204 4.66 11.56 -7.62
N ASP A 205 4.93 10.29 -7.33
CA ASP A 205 5.96 9.48 -7.99
C ASP A 205 5.52 8.03 -8.09
N ASP A 206 5.32 7.54 -9.32
CA ASP A 206 4.82 6.18 -9.60
C ASP A 206 5.82 5.06 -9.21
N ARG A 207 7.05 5.39 -8.82
CA ARG A 207 7.99 4.42 -8.26
C ARG A 207 7.55 3.90 -6.88
N TRP A 208 6.70 4.63 -6.18
CA TRP A 208 6.20 4.25 -4.86
C TRP A 208 5.40 2.94 -4.90
N GLY A 209 5.75 1.97 -4.07
CA GLY A 209 5.14 0.65 -4.05
C GLY A 209 3.66 0.63 -3.65
N ARG A 210 3.16 1.71 -3.02
CA ARG A 210 1.76 1.86 -2.62
C ARG A 210 0.94 2.72 -3.58
N THR A 211 1.44 2.99 -4.79
CA THR A 211 0.73 3.82 -5.79
C THR A 211 -0.70 3.32 -6.02
N TYR A 212 -0.93 2.01 -6.07
CA TYR A 212 -2.26 1.44 -6.28
C TYR A 212 -3.24 1.67 -5.11
N GLU A 213 -2.75 2.01 -3.91
CA GLU A 213 -3.60 2.35 -2.77
C GLU A 213 -4.15 3.78 -2.85
N SER A 214 -3.67 4.60 -3.79
CA SER A 214 -4.15 5.94 -4.06
C SER A 214 -5.21 5.96 -5.16
N PHE A 215 -6.19 6.83 -5.02
CA PHE A 215 -7.19 7.08 -6.07
C PHE A 215 -6.61 7.86 -7.26
N SER A 216 -5.65 8.76 -7.04
CA SER A 216 -5.15 9.66 -8.09
C SER A 216 -3.86 10.41 -7.70
N GLU A 217 -3.15 10.88 -8.72
CA GLU A 217 -2.18 11.96 -8.61
C GLU A 217 -2.83 13.35 -8.43
N ASP A 218 -4.13 13.46 -8.71
CA ASP A 218 -4.89 14.71 -8.62
C ASP A 218 -5.54 14.85 -7.24
N PRO A 219 -5.20 15.93 -6.48
CA PRO A 219 -5.73 16.14 -5.13
C PRO A 219 -7.25 16.29 -5.07
N GLN A 220 -7.87 16.85 -6.12
CA GLN A 220 -9.32 17.06 -6.15
C GLN A 220 -10.08 15.74 -6.27
N LEU A 221 -9.60 14.80 -7.09
CA LEU A 221 -10.21 13.49 -7.18
C LEU A 221 -10.12 12.74 -5.84
N VAL A 222 -8.97 12.81 -5.17
CA VAL A 222 -8.79 12.20 -3.85
C VAL A 222 -9.72 12.83 -2.82
N HIS A 223 -9.87 14.16 -2.83
CA HIS A 223 -10.85 14.88 -2.01
C HIS A 223 -12.27 14.36 -2.26
N ASP A 224 -12.71 14.31 -3.52
CA ASP A 224 -14.09 13.94 -3.87
C ASP A 224 -14.42 12.49 -3.44
N TYR A 225 -13.41 11.62 -3.40
CA TYR A 225 -13.59 10.22 -3.06
C TYR A 225 -13.47 9.91 -1.57
N ALA A 226 -12.55 10.58 -0.87
CA ALA A 226 -12.29 10.31 0.54
C ALA A 226 -13.54 10.50 1.41
N GLY A 227 -14.21 11.63 1.27
CA GLY A 227 -15.46 11.89 1.99
C GLY A 227 -16.57 10.91 1.66
N ARG A 228 -16.68 10.47 0.40
CA ARG A 228 -17.66 9.47 -0.04
C ARG A 228 -17.39 8.10 0.57
N TYR A 229 -16.13 7.68 0.57
CA TYR A 229 -15.75 6.39 1.17
C TYR A 229 -16.04 6.37 2.67
N VAL A 230 -15.65 7.44 3.38
CA VAL A 230 -15.95 7.59 4.83
C VAL A 230 -17.45 7.59 5.07
N LYS A 231 -18.24 8.32 4.27
CA LYS A 231 -19.70 8.35 4.40
C LYS A 231 -20.32 6.97 4.21
N GLY A 232 -19.86 6.19 3.23
CA GLY A 232 -20.33 4.82 3.02
C GLY A 232 -19.97 3.89 4.16
N MET A 233 -18.70 3.91 4.60
CA MET A 233 -18.17 3.00 5.62
C MET A 233 -18.68 3.33 7.02
N GLN A 234 -18.63 4.59 7.42
CA GLN A 234 -18.91 5.04 8.78
C GLN A 234 -20.28 5.70 8.90
N GLY A 235 -20.64 6.54 7.96
CA GLY A 235 -21.84 7.36 8.08
C GLY A 235 -21.87 8.13 9.40
N ALA A 236 -23.05 8.20 10.01
CA ALA A 236 -23.27 8.80 11.34
C ALA A 236 -23.54 7.73 12.41
N PHE A 237 -23.05 6.50 12.25
CA PHE A 237 -23.27 5.33 13.12
C PHE A 237 -24.76 4.96 13.33
N ARG A 238 -25.60 5.26 12.34
CA ARG A 238 -27.04 4.96 12.41
C ARG A 238 -27.40 3.60 11.84
N ASP A 239 -26.54 3.06 10.98
CA ASP A 239 -26.70 1.74 10.36
C ASP A 239 -25.84 0.69 11.08
N GLN A 240 -26.31 -0.54 11.11
CA GLN A 240 -25.56 -1.65 11.70
C GLN A 240 -24.35 -2.07 10.89
N ALA A 241 -24.27 -1.66 9.62
CA ALA A 241 -23.09 -1.82 8.78
C ALA A 241 -21.98 -0.79 9.10
N ASN A 242 -22.32 0.29 9.81
CA ASN A 242 -21.34 1.36 10.06
C ASN A 242 -20.23 0.88 11.01
N ILE A 243 -18.99 1.25 10.67
CA ILE A 243 -17.78 1.02 11.44
C ILE A 243 -16.99 2.32 11.54
N VAL A 244 -16.05 2.37 12.47
CA VAL A 244 -15.11 3.51 12.57
C VAL A 244 -14.18 3.50 11.36
N ALA A 245 -14.07 4.62 10.67
CA ALA A 245 -13.12 4.83 9.58
C ALA A 245 -11.83 5.47 10.09
N SER A 246 -10.68 5.03 9.57
CA SER A 246 -9.38 5.66 9.82
C SER A 246 -8.79 6.12 8.50
N ILE A 247 -8.87 7.42 8.22
CA ILE A 247 -8.21 7.97 7.02
C ILE A 247 -6.70 7.96 7.22
N LYS A 248 -5.96 7.54 6.16
CA LYS A 248 -4.52 7.27 6.27
C LYS A 248 -3.75 7.59 4.99
N HIS A 249 -2.43 7.78 5.05
CA HIS A 249 -1.60 7.95 6.23
C HIS A 249 -1.23 9.44 6.34
N PHE A 250 -1.50 10.04 7.47
CA PHE A 250 -1.31 11.47 7.69
C PHE A 250 0.16 11.76 7.99
N LEU A 251 0.92 12.45 7.11
CA LEU A 251 0.52 13.17 5.88
C LEU A 251 1.62 12.99 4.81
N ALA A 252 1.24 12.95 3.52
CA ALA A 252 2.16 12.97 2.38
C ALA A 252 3.01 11.70 2.19
N ASP A 253 2.48 10.54 2.53
CA ASP A 253 3.08 9.24 2.22
C ASP A 253 3.31 9.02 0.71
N GLY A 254 2.38 9.45 -0.15
CA GLY A 254 2.52 9.43 -1.61
C GLY A 254 3.41 10.53 -2.21
N GLY A 255 4.00 11.40 -1.38
CA GLY A 255 4.86 12.52 -1.79
C GLY A 255 6.32 12.36 -1.39
N THR A 256 6.78 11.16 -1.10
CA THR A 256 8.17 10.91 -0.72
C THR A 256 9.13 11.07 -1.90
N GLU A 257 10.31 11.58 -1.61
CA GLU A 257 11.36 11.78 -2.62
C GLU A 257 11.73 10.45 -3.29
N ASN A 258 11.74 10.43 -4.61
CA ASN A 258 11.98 9.25 -5.45
C ASN A 258 10.96 8.09 -5.27
N GLY A 259 9.81 8.34 -4.68
CA GLY A 259 8.80 7.32 -4.43
C GLY A 259 9.25 6.23 -3.44
N VAL A 260 10.17 6.54 -2.53
CA VAL A 260 10.66 5.58 -1.53
C VAL A 260 9.64 5.43 -0.41
N ASN A 261 9.14 4.23 -0.19
CA ASN A 261 8.21 3.97 0.89
C ASN A 261 8.81 4.33 2.26
N THR A 262 8.04 4.96 3.13
CA THR A 262 8.48 5.50 4.42
C THR A 262 9.62 6.53 4.38
N GLY A 263 9.92 7.05 3.18
CA GLY A 263 11.00 7.99 2.91
C GLY A 263 10.75 9.41 3.44
N VAL A 264 11.39 10.39 2.82
CA VAL A 264 11.28 11.80 3.20
C VAL A 264 10.38 12.52 2.20
N SER A 265 9.36 13.20 2.69
CA SER A 265 8.56 14.14 1.89
C SER A 265 9.16 15.53 2.02
N LYS A 266 9.74 16.01 0.92
CA LYS A 266 10.27 17.37 0.79
C LYS A 266 9.21 18.25 0.16
N ALA A 267 8.45 18.93 0.97
CA ALA A 267 7.35 19.80 0.53
C ALA A 267 7.17 20.97 1.48
N SER A 268 6.85 22.15 0.93
CA SER A 268 6.43 23.27 1.75
C SER A 268 5.13 22.97 2.49
N GLU A 269 4.87 23.66 3.61
CA GLU A 269 3.58 23.52 4.31
C GLU A 269 2.39 23.82 3.39
N ARG A 270 2.57 24.69 2.41
CA ARG A 270 1.57 25.00 1.39
C ARG A 270 1.30 23.82 0.46
N GLU A 271 2.31 23.08 0.06
CA GLU A 271 2.16 21.86 -0.74
C GLU A 271 1.53 20.74 0.09
N MET A 272 1.95 20.57 1.35
CA MET A 272 1.29 19.65 2.28
C MET A 272 -0.21 19.92 2.36
N MET A 273 -0.60 21.18 2.47
CA MET A 273 -2.00 21.59 2.59
C MET A 273 -2.79 21.43 1.29
N ASN A 274 -2.23 21.79 0.14
CA ASN A 274 -2.97 21.89 -1.12
C ASN A 274 -2.86 20.64 -2.00
N ILE A 275 -1.83 19.81 -1.80
CA ILE A 275 -1.64 18.57 -2.55
C ILE A 275 -1.99 17.36 -1.69
N HIS A 276 -1.43 17.26 -0.50
CA HIS A 276 -1.50 16.04 0.30
C HIS A 276 -2.67 15.99 1.28
N ALA A 277 -3.20 17.13 1.69
CA ALA A 277 -4.28 17.19 2.67
C ALA A 277 -5.72 17.18 2.14
N PRO A 278 -6.06 17.44 0.85
CA PRO A 278 -7.45 17.55 0.42
C PRO A 278 -8.32 16.33 0.75
N GLY A 279 -7.80 15.10 0.67
CA GLY A 279 -8.52 13.90 1.07
C GLY A 279 -8.86 13.87 2.56
N TYR A 280 -8.01 14.45 3.40
CA TYR A 280 -8.30 14.60 4.84
C TYR A 280 -9.38 15.64 5.09
N PHE A 281 -9.44 16.71 4.31
CA PHE A 281 -10.49 17.73 4.48
C PHE A 281 -11.87 17.10 4.31
N SER A 282 -12.13 16.48 3.17
CA SER A 282 -13.42 15.86 2.91
C SER A 282 -13.70 14.64 3.82
N GLY A 283 -12.68 13.85 4.16
CA GLY A 283 -12.84 12.73 5.07
C GLY A 283 -13.21 13.14 6.49
N LEU A 284 -12.61 14.21 7.03
CA LEU A 284 -12.93 14.76 8.34
C LEU A 284 -14.28 15.48 8.34
N GLU A 285 -14.61 16.20 7.28
CA GLU A 285 -15.96 16.78 7.11
C GLU A 285 -17.02 15.70 7.03
N ALA A 286 -16.76 14.57 6.37
CA ALA A 286 -17.66 13.41 6.37
C ALA A 286 -17.76 12.72 7.75
N GLY A 287 -16.93 13.10 8.71
CA GLY A 287 -17.00 12.68 10.10
C GLY A 287 -16.04 11.57 10.50
N ALA A 288 -14.98 11.29 9.74
CA ALA A 288 -13.96 10.30 10.12
C ALA A 288 -13.52 10.48 11.57
N GLN A 289 -13.55 9.39 12.33
CA GLN A 289 -13.31 9.43 13.77
C GLN A 289 -11.88 9.09 14.15
N THR A 290 -11.10 8.56 13.24
CA THR A 290 -9.69 8.26 13.49
C THR A 290 -8.82 8.67 12.31
N VAL A 291 -7.57 9.01 12.59
CA VAL A 291 -6.53 9.32 11.62
C VAL A 291 -5.30 8.50 11.97
N MET A 292 -4.73 7.79 10.99
CA MET A 292 -3.49 7.06 11.17
C MET A 292 -2.32 7.90 10.65
N VAL A 293 -1.25 7.96 11.44
CA VAL A 293 -0.04 8.74 11.11
C VAL A 293 0.80 7.99 10.08
N SER A 294 1.47 8.73 9.22
CA SER A 294 2.37 8.16 8.21
C SER A 294 3.78 7.91 8.74
N PHE A 295 4.44 6.89 8.17
CA PHE A 295 5.85 6.58 8.46
C PHE A 295 6.86 7.58 7.88
N ASN A 296 6.49 8.39 6.89
CA ASN A 296 7.43 9.29 6.25
C ASN A 296 7.93 10.39 7.20
N SER A 297 9.09 10.94 6.86
CA SER A 297 9.58 12.18 7.45
C SER A 297 9.11 13.38 6.61
N TRP A 298 9.07 14.56 7.23
CA TRP A 298 8.74 15.81 6.54
C TRP A 298 9.84 16.84 6.70
N VAL A 299 10.35 17.32 5.56
CA VAL A 299 11.23 18.48 5.49
C VAL A 299 10.49 19.60 4.76
N ASP A 300 10.23 20.70 5.47
CA ASP A 300 9.61 21.89 4.89
C ASP A 300 10.62 22.62 4.01
N THR A 301 10.34 22.65 2.71
CA THR A 301 11.23 23.24 1.70
C THR A 301 11.24 24.77 1.70
N GLU A 302 10.21 25.41 2.28
CA GLU A 302 10.12 26.87 2.35
C GLU A 302 10.92 27.41 3.56
N THR A 303 10.88 26.72 4.69
CA THR A 303 11.58 27.14 5.92
C THR A 303 12.88 26.40 6.17
N GLY A 304 13.12 25.27 5.47
CA GLY A 304 14.24 24.37 5.72
C GLY A 304 14.11 23.56 7.01
N THR A 305 12.94 23.59 7.66
CA THR A 305 12.72 22.87 8.92
C THR A 305 12.57 21.38 8.68
N ASP A 306 13.40 20.57 9.34
CA ASP A 306 13.23 19.12 9.39
C ASP A 306 12.30 18.76 10.59
N HIS A 307 11.09 18.33 10.26
CA HIS A 307 10.12 17.86 11.26
C HIS A 307 10.33 16.41 11.69
N GLY A 308 11.29 15.72 11.09
CA GLY A 308 11.58 14.30 11.34
C GLY A 308 10.44 13.38 10.95
N LYS A 309 10.41 12.18 11.55
CA LYS A 309 9.31 11.21 11.38
C LYS A 309 8.00 11.81 11.90
N LEU A 310 6.94 11.70 11.11
CA LEU A 310 5.65 12.32 11.43
C LEU A 310 5.05 11.82 12.75
N HIS A 311 5.34 10.59 13.16
CA HIS A 311 4.96 10.07 14.49
C HIS A 311 5.52 10.86 15.67
N GLY A 312 6.61 11.62 15.45
CA GLY A 312 7.19 12.54 16.44
C GLY A 312 6.86 14.03 16.20
N SER A 313 6.12 14.35 15.14
CA SER A 313 5.89 15.74 14.74
C SER A 313 4.68 16.35 15.46
N ARG A 314 4.94 17.14 16.53
CA ARG A 314 3.90 17.95 17.17
C ARG A 314 3.23 18.90 16.17
N ARG A 315 4.02 19.46 15.22
CA ARG A 315 3.49 20.37 14.18
C ARG A 315 2.37 19.71 13.38
N ALA A 316 2.60 18.49 12.88
CA ALA A 316 1.61 17.78 12.06
C ALA A 316 0.39 17.34 12.90
N MET A 317 0.61 16.67 14.03
CA MET A 317 -0.48 16.02 14.76
C MET A 317 -1.27 16.95 15.68
N THR A 318 -0.57 17.76 16.47
CA THR A 318 -1.25 18.64 17.41
C THR A 318 -1.64 19.95 16.76
N GLU A 319 -0.67 20.69 16.22
CA GLU A 319 -0.94 22.07 15.77
C GLU A 319 -1.78 22.12 14.49
N ILE A 320 -1.50 21.25 13.53
CA ILE A 320 -2.25 21.20 12.26
C ILE A 320 -3.54 20.40 12.44
N LEU A 321 -3.43 19.09 12.71
CA LEU A 321 -4.59 18.20 12.66
C LEU A 321 -5.59 18.49 13.80
N LYS A 322 -5.15 18.52 15.07
CA LYS A 322 -6.06 18.71 16.21
C LYS A 322 -6.54 20.15 16.37
N GLU A 323 -5.60 21.12 16.33
CA GLU A 323 -5.93 22.52 16.68
C GLU A 323 -6.47 23.29 15.48
N ARG A 324 -5.74 23.35 14.34
CA ARG A 324 -6.16 24.16 13.19
C ARG A 324 -7.32 23.51 12.45
N MET A 325 -7.19 22.22 12.08
CA MET A 325 -8.26 21.52 11.38
C MET A 325 -9.43 21.14 12.28
N GLY A 326 -9.28 21.19 13.61
CA GLY A 326 -10.37 20.95 14.57
C GLY A 326 -10.71 19.47 14.76
N PHE A 327 -9.80 18.54 14.48
CA PHE A 327 -10.06 17.11 14.63
C PHE A 327 -10.28 16.72 16.10
N ASP A 328 -11.45 16.14 16.39
CA ASP A 328 -11.86 15.76 17.76
C ASP A 328 -11.90 14.26 18.03
N GLY A 329 -11.60 13.42 17.00
CA GLY A 329 -11.37 11.99 17.15
C GLY A 329 -9.98 11.67 17.70
N PHE A 330 -9.50 10.45 17.57
CA PHE A 330 -8.17 10.07 18.05
C PHE A 330 -7.20 9.75 16.91
N ILE A 331 -5.92 10.01 17.19
CA ILE A 331 -4.79 9.70 16.30
C ILE A 331 -4.19 8.37 16.71
N VAL A 332 -4.04 7.45 15.76
CA VAL A 332 -3.35 6.16 15.96
C VAL A 332 -2.03 6.16 15.18
N THR A 333 -0.98 5.53 15.74
CA THR A 333 0.24 5.27 14.97
C THR A 333 -0.03 4.22 13.89
N ASP A 334 0.84 4.13 12.91
CA ASP A 334 1.02 2.92 12.10
C ASP A 334 1.85 1.90 12.87
N TRP A 335 2.04 0.70 12.32
CA TRP A 335 2.70 -0.47 12.91
C TRP A 335 4.11 -0.15 13.43
N ASN A 336 4.28 -0.07 14.76
CA ASN A 336 5.53 0.36 15.41
C ASN A 336 6.09 1.71 14.93
N GLY A 337 5.31 2.56 14.25
CA GLY A 337 5.80 3.81 13.67
C GLY A 337 6.36 4.79 14.69
N HIS A 338 5.89 4.73 15.93
CA HIS A 338 6.46 5.50 17.05
C HIS A 338 7.92 5.09 17.34
N GLY A 339 8.26 3.82 17.14
CA GLY A 339 9.62 3.32 17.34
C GLY A 339 10.66 3.84 16.32
N GLU A 340 10.19 4.39 15.19
CA GLU A 340 11.05 5.01 14.17
C GLU A 340 11.41 6.48 14.48
N VAL A 341 10.78 7.08 15.48
CA VAL A 341 11.10 8.44 15.92
C VAL A 341 12.49 8.45 16.57
N ALA A 342 13.27 9.49 16.29
CA ALA A 342 14.63 9.61 16.82
C ALA A 342 14.64 9.50 18.36
N GLY A 343 15.48 8.60 18.88
CA GLY A 343 15.59 8.31 20.31
C GLY A 343 14.50 7.43 20.90
N CYS A 344 13.58 6.92 20.08
CA CYS A 344 12.53 5.98 20.47
C CYS A 344 12.90 4.53 20.21
N ARG A 345 12.11 3.64 20.79
CA ARG A 345 12.07 2.20 20.52
C ARG A 345 10.58 1.77 20.50
N ASN A 346 10.29 0.58 20.00
CA ASN A 346 8.91 0.05 19.96
C ASN A 346 8.28 0.00 21.36
N ASP A 347 9.06 -0.32 22.37
CA ASP A 347 8.63 -0.42 23.75
C ASP A 347 8.69 0.90 24.53
N HIS A 348 9.20 2.00 23.92
CA HIS A 348 9.40 3.26 24.67
C HIS A 348 9.51 4.47 23.74
N CYS A 349 8.51 5.35 23.76
CA CYS A 349 8.51 6.58 22.97
C CYS A 349 7.61 7.68 23.57
N PRO A 350 8.05 8.38 24.61
CA PRO A 350 7.31 9.53 25.15
C PRO A 350 7.16 10.66 24.11
N GLN A 351 8.09 10.78 23.15
CA GLN A 351 8.06 11.82 22.12
C GLN A 351 6.80 11.73 21.25
N ALA A 352 6.40 10.54 20.80
CA ALA A 352 5.22 10.36 19.97
C ALA A 352 3.92 10.72 20.73
N ILE A 353 3.83 10.31 21.99
CA ILE A 353 2.67 10.63 22.85
C ILE A 353 2.58 12.14 23.05
N ASN A 354 3.70 12.80 23.38
CA ASN A 354 3.76 14.25 23.55
C ASN A 354 3.51 15.03 22.25
N ALA A 355 3.84 14.44 21.10
CA ALA A 355 3.56 15.03 19.80
C ALA A 355 2.07 14.99 19.42
N GLY A 356 1.26 14.16 20.09
CA GLY A 356 -0.18 14.14 19.88
C GLY A 356 -0.81 12.79 19.54
N VAL A 357 -0.02 11.71 19.50
CA VAL A 357 -0.55 10.35 19.35
C VAL A 357 -1.45 10.00 20.54
N ASP A 358 -2.61 9.43 20.24
CA ASP A 358 -3.60 9.04 21.25
C ASP A 358 -3.62 7.53 21.49
N MET A 359 -3.52 6.74 20.44
CA MET A 359 -3.43 5.27 20.50
C MET A 359 -2.16 4.81 19.81
N VAL A 360 -1.40 3.93 20.47
CA VAL A 360 -0.14 3.43 19.96
C VAL A 360 -0.32 1.98 19.48
N MET A 361 -0.11 1.78 18.17
CA MET A 361 -0.03 0.46 17.57
C MET A 361 1.35 -0.12 17.86
N VAL A 362 1.43 -0.95 18.89
CA VAL A 362 2.65 -1.62 19.37
C VAL A 362 2.41 -3.12 19.41
N PRO A 363 2.51 -3.79 18.24
CA PRO A 363 1.95 -5.14 18.08
C PRO A 363 2.49 -6.19 19.04
N ASN A 364 3.80 -6.20 19.28
CA ASN A 364 4.49 -7.25 20.04
C ASN A 364 5.02 -6.78 21.39
N ASP A 365 5.61 -5.59 21.47
CA ASP A 365 6.30 -5.08 22.66
C ASP A 365 5.38 -4.34 23.63
N TRP A 366 4.06 -4.52 23.49
CA TRP A 366 3.03 -3.75 24.16
C TRP A 366 3.08 -3.83 25.70
N LYS A 367 3.53 -4.95 26.29
CA LYS A 367 3.67 -5.07 27.76
C LYS A 367 4.75 -4.15 28.29
N ALA A 368 5.91 -4.14 27.65
CA ALA A 368 7.00 -3.25 28.01
C ALA A 368 6.64 -1.79 27.72
N PHE A 369 5.93 -1.52 26.62
CA PHE A 369 5.41 -0.19 26.29
C PHE A 369 4.50 0.35 27.40
N ILE A 370 3.54 -0.44 27.90
CA ILE A 370 2.66 -0.03 29.02
C ILE A 370 3.50 0.32 30.25
N ALA A 371 4.41 -0.57 30.65
CA ALA A 371 5.25 -0.36 31.84
C ALA A 371 6.12 0.90 31.71
N ASN A 372 6.81 1.07 30.59
CA ASN A 372 7.66 2.24 30.34
C ASN A 372 6.85 3.53 30.28
N THR A 373 5.65 3.51 29.67
CA THR A 373 4.78 4.69 29.60
C THR A 373 4.25 5.10 30.99
N VAL A 374 3.91 4.13 31.85
CA VAL A 374 3.55 4.41 33.26
C VAL A 374 4.70 5.12 33.97
N GLU A 375 5.92 4.65 33.82
CA GLU A 375 7.12 5.27 34.40
C GLU A 375 7.41 6.65 33.79
N ASP A 376 7.16 6.87 32.52
CA ASP A 376 7.30 8.18 31.86
C ASP A 376 6.35 9.22 32.48
N VAL A 377 5.10 8.83 32.74
CA VAL A 377 4.12 9.71 33.38
C VAL A 377 4.52 10.00 34.84
N LYS A 378 4.90 8.98 35.62
CA LYS A 378 5.34 9.14 37.01
C LYS A 378 6.57 10.02 37.12
N ALA A 379 7.48 9.91 36.15
CA ALA A 379 8.70 10.74 36.07
C ALA A 379 8.47 12.15 35.49
N GLY A 380 7.24 12.48 35.09
CA GLY A 380 6.91 13.76 34.46
C GLY A 380 7.38 13.96 33.03
N ARG A 381 7.89 12.90 32.35
CA ARG A 381 8.27 12.95 30.93
C ARG A 381 7.05 13.05 30.01
N ILE A 382 5.91 12.51 30.43
CA ILE A 382 4.61 12.68 29.77
C ILE A 382 3.65 13.35 30.77
N PRO A 383 3.10 14.53 30.47
CA PRO A 383 2.11 15.17 31.33
C PRO A 383 0.82 14.35 31.45
N MET A 384 0.24 14.21 32.63
CA MET A 384 -1.05 13.53 32.84
C MET A 384 -2.16 14.11 31.96
N ALA A 385 -2.17 15.43 31.73
CA ALA A 385 -3.14 16.08 30.86
C ALA A 385 -3.09 15.55 29.40
N ARG A 386 -1.89 15.13 28.92
CA ARG A 386 -1.75 14.53 27.59
C ARG A 386 -2.39 13.13 27.56
N ILE A 387 -2.21 12.34 28.63
CA ILE A 387 -2.85 11.02 28.78
C ILE A 387 -4.37 11.19 28.86
N ASP A 388 -4.85 12.18 29.63
CA ASP A 388 -6.28 12.47 29.75
C ASP A 388 -6.91 12.88 28.43
N ASP A 389 -6.22 13.72 27.61
CA ASP A 389 -6.70 14.07 26.26
C ASP A 389 -6.77 12.84 25.36
N ALA A 390 -5.74 11.96 25.37
CA ALA A 390 -5.74 10.74 24.55
C ALA A 390 -6.93 9.83 24.88
N VAL A 391 -7.09 9.51 26.16
CA VAL A 391 -8.15 8.60 26.61
C VAL A 391 -9.53 9.20 26.41
N THR A 392 -9.68 10.52 26.62
CA THR A 392 -10.91 11.26 26.33
C THR A 392 -11.32 11.07 24.86
N ARG A 393 -10.40 11.20 23.93
CA ARG A 393 -10.65 11.01 22.49
C ARG A 393 -11.03 9.56 22.17
N ILE A 394 -10.30 8.59 22.72
CA ILE A 394 -10.57 7.16 22.54
C ILE A 394 -11.96 6.79 23.06
N VAL A 395 -12.30 7.18 24.28
CA VAL A 395 -13.60 6.88 24.91
C VAL A 395 -14.73 7.55 24.13
N ARG A 396 -14.53 8.81 23.68
CA ARG A 396 -15.50 9.54 22.85
C ARG A 396 -15.83 8.76 21.58
N VAL A 397 -14.82 8.30 20.84
CA VAL A 397 -15.03 7.55 19.60
C VAL A 397 -15.74 6.22 19.87
N LYS A 398 -15.35 5.50 20.92
CA LYS A 398 -16.03 4.24 21.31
C LYS A 398 -17.51 4.46 21.67
N LEU A 399 -17.84 5.55 22.35
CA LEU A 399 -19.22 5.93 22.67
C LEU A 399 -20.00 6.32 21.41
N ARG A 400 -19.43 7.16 20.53
CA ARG A 400 -20.04 7.55 19.26
C ARG A 400 -20.33 6.34 18.36
N ALA A 401 -19.43 5.37 18.36
CA ALA A 401 -19.58 4.12 17.59
C ALA A 401 -20.55 3.11 18.26
N GLY A 402 -21.11 3.43 19.44
CA GLY A 402 -22.07 2.59 20.15
C GLY A 402 -21.48 1.30 20.72
N LEU A 403 -20.16 1.22 20.91
CA LEU A 403 -19.49 0.00 21.37
C LEU A 403 -19.86 -0.37 22.82
N PHE A 404 -20.26 0.60 23.65
CA PHE A 404 -20.69 0.37 25.01
C PHE A 404 -22.05 -0.31 25.13
N ASP A 405 -22.86 -0.28 24.06
CA ASP A 405 -24.25 -0.69 24.11
C ASP A 405 -24.48 -2.08 23.54
N LYS A 406 -23.55 -2.56 22.70
CA LYS A 406 -23.71 -3.83 21.97
C LYS A 406 -22.38 -4.60 21.87
N SER A 407 -22.43 -5.91 22.16
CA SER A 407 -21.32 -6.80 21.83
C SER A 407 -21.20 -7.02 20.31
N PRO A 408 -20.05 -7.50 19.80
CA PRO A 408 -19.87 -7.83 18.39
C PRO A 408 -20.96 -8.74 17.83
N ALA A 409 -21.41 -9.73 18.61
CA ALA A 409 -22.47 -10.68 18.21
C ALA A 409 -23.87 -10.03 18.08
N ARG A 410 -24.09 -8.86 18.70
CA ARG A 410 -25.37 -8.14 18.59
C ARG A 410 -25.46 -7.26 17.35
N ASN A 411 -25.08 -7.82 16.21
CA ASN A 411 -25.18 -7.15 14.90
C ASN A 411 -25.85 -8.10 13.91
N VAL A 412 -26.70 -7.56 13.03
CA VAL A 412 -27.47 -8.38 12.06
C VAL A 412 -26.59 -9.12 11.05
N TYR A 413 -25.36 -8.69 10.86
CA TYR A 413 -24.39 -9.28 9.96
C TYR A 413 -23.45 -10.27 10.65
N ALA A 414 -23.44 -10.34 11.99
CA ALA A 414 -22.47 -11.07 12.79
C ALA A 414 -22.39 -12.56 12.40
N GLY A 415 -21.19 -13.04 12.07
CA GLY A 415 -20.88 -14.42 11.71
C GLY A 415 -21.39 -14.87 10.33
N ARG A 416 -21.93 -13.97 9.53
CA ARG A 416 -22.59 -14.29 8.25
C ARG A 416 -21.62 -14.15 7.08
N ASP A 417 -21.29 -15.27 6.43
CA ASP A 417 -20.43 -15.30 5.24
C ASP A 417 -21.05 -14.57 4.02
N ASP A 418 -22.39 -14.56 3.89
CA ASP A 418 -23.07 -13.83 2.81
C ASP A 418 -22.95 -12.30 2.96
N ALA A 419 -22.71 -11.81 4.19
CA ALA A 419 -22.44 -10.39 4.41
C ALA A 419 -21.05 -9.96 3.92
N LEU A 420 -20.12 -10.91 3.70
CA LEU A 420 -18.81 -10.67 3.09
C LEU A 420 -18.90 -10.43 1.57
N GLU A 421 -20.01 -10.81 0.94
CA GLU A 421 -20.15 -10.80 -0.51
C GLU A 421 -20.80 -9.52 -1.03
N ALA A 422 -20.18 -8.92 -2.05
CA ALA A 422 -20.71 -7.79 -2.82
C ALA A 422 -20.31 -7.92 -4.30
N ARG A 423 -20.44 -9.13 -4.86
CA ARG A 423 -19.88 -9.54 -6.16
C ARG A 423 -20.36 -8.66 -7.32
N GLU A 424 -21.66 -8.36 -7.43
CA GLU A 424 -22.18 -7.51 -8.51
C GLU A 424 -21.67 -6.07 -8.42
N LEU A 425 -21.50 -5.54 -7.20
CA LEU A 425 -20.87 -4.24 -6.98
C LEU A 425 -19.39 -4.27 -7.39
N GLY A 426 -18.66 -5.31 -7.01
CA GLY A 426 -17.26 -5.53 -7.41
C GLY A 426 -17.12 -5.66 -8.93
N ARG A 427 -17.99 -6.47 -9.56
CA ARG A 427 -18.04 -6.64 -11.02
C ARG A 427 -18.34 -5.33 -11.76
N ARG A 428 -19.27 -4.51 -11.23
CA ARG A 428 -19.52 -3.15 -11.73
C ARG A 428 -18.27 -2.28 -11.61
N ALA A 429 -17.63 -2.29 -10.44
CA ALA A 429 -16.41 -1.52 -10.20
C ALA A 429 -15.29 -1.89 -11.19
N VAL A 430 -15.12 -3.18 -11.47
CA VAL A 430 -14.15 -3.64 -12.49
C VAL A 430 -14.50 -3.08 -13.87
N ARG A 431 -15.75 -3.21 -14.32
CA ARG A 431 -16.15 -2.70 -15.65
C ARG A 431 -15.87 -1.20 -15.81
N GLU A 432 -16.18 -0.43 -14.77
CA GLU A 432 -16.01 1.02 -14.80
C GLU A 432 -14.55 1.48 -14.64
N SER A 433 -13.68 0.63 -14.07
CA SER A 433 -12.26 0.94 -13.85
C SER A 433 -11.37 0.70 -15.06
N LEU A 434 -11.79 -0.14 -16.01
CA LEU A 434 -10.94 -0.50 -17.16
C LEU A 434 -10.74 0.68 -18.10
N VAL A 435 -9.48 0.98 -18.43
CA VAL A 435 -9.13 2.08 -19.34
C VAL A 435 -8.60 1.53 -20.66
N LEU A 436 -9.30 1.81 -21.75
CA LEU A 436 -8.86 1.46 -23.10
C LEU A 436 -7.83 2.48 -23.57
N LEU A 437 -6.56 2.11 -23.58
CA LEU A 437 -5.43 2.99 -23.94
C LEU A 437 -5.13 2.97 -25.44
N LYS A 438 -5.28 1.83 -26.08
CA LYS A 438 -5.05 1.64 -27.52
C LYS A 438 -6.15 0.81 -28.13
N ASN A 439 -6.63 1.18 -29.34
CA ASN A 439 -7.61 0.40 -30.09
C ASN A 439 -7.40 0.66 -31.60
N GLN A 440 -6.70 -0.25 -32.24
CA GLN A 440 -6.33 -0.19 -33.66
C GLN A 440 -7.10 -1.26 -34.47
N GLY A 441 -8.40 -1.10 -34.59
CA GLY A 441 -9.22 -2.02 -35.36
C GLY A 441 -10.49 -2.43 -34.65
N PRO A 442 -11.36 -3.23 -35.31
CA PRO A 442 -12.65 -3.64 -34.75
C PRO A 442 -12.53 -4.89 -33.85
N ALA A 443 -11.43 -5.05 -33.11
CA ALA A 443 -11.22 -6.26 -32.31
C ALA A 443 -12.24 -6.40 -31.16
N LEU A 444 -12.66 -5.29 -30.57
CA LEU A 444 -13.55 -5.27 -29.40
C LEU A 444 -14.95 -4.74 -29.74
N PRO A 445 -16.03 -5.38 -29.23
CA PRO A 445 -16.01 -6.61 -28.44
C PRO A 445 -15.85 -7.85 -29.34
N LEU A 446 -15.22 -8.88 -28.78
CA LEU A 446 -15.14 -10.17 -29.45
C LEU A 446 -16.54 -10.79 -29.50
N ALA A 447 -16.99 -11.25 -30.66
CA ALA A 447 -18.28 -11.89 -30.81
C ALA A 447 -18.35 -13.19 -30.00
N ALA A 448 -19.50 -13.48 -29.40
CA ALA A 448 -19.75 -14.75 -28.71
C ALA A 448 -19.52 -15.94 -29.68
N GLY A 449 -18.96 -17.02 -29.16
CA GLY A 449 -18.66 -18.23 -29.93
C GLY A 449 -17.36 -18.20 -30.75
N LYS A 450 -16.64 -17.07 -30.81
CA LYS A 450 -15.32 -16.99 -31.42
C LYS A 450 -14.31 -17.88 -30.69
N ARG A 451 -13.40 -18.50 -31.47
CA ARG A 451 -12.27 -19.23 -30.92
C ARG A 451 -11.20 -18.26 -30.48
N ILE A 452 -10.98 -18.21 -29.17
CA ILE A 452 -10.08 -17.27 -28.55
C ILE A 452 -8.92 -18.01 -27.91
N LEU A 453 -7.71 -17.64 -28.29
CA LEU A 453 -6.51 -18.04 -27.56
C LEU A 453 -6.27 -17.07 -26.43
N VAL A 454 -6.30 -17.53 -25.17
CA VAL A 454 -5.93 -16.76 -24.00
C VAL A 454 -4.52 -17.15 -23.61
N VAL A 455 -3.63 -16.16 -23.49
CA VAL A 455 -2.23 -16.37 -23.09
C VAL A 455 -1.85 -15.49 -21.92
N GLY A 456 -0.77 -15.87 -21.23
CA GLY A 456 -0.26 -15.16 -20.07
C GLY A 456 -0.70 -15.78 -18.75
N ALA A 457 0.26 -15.94 -17.82
CA ALA A 457 0.02 -16.55 -16.52
C ALA A 457 -0.97 -15.74 -15.66
N ALA A 458 -1.08 -14.44 -15.89
CA ALA A 458 -2.00 -13.56 -15.17
C ALA A 458 -3.48 -13.82 -15.50
N ALA A 459 -3.79 -14.53 -16.60
CA ALA A 459 -5.17 -14.85 -16.96
C ALA A 459 -5.86 -15.74 -15.93
N ASP A 460 -5.11 -16.62 -15.28
CA ASP A 460 -5.63 -17.58 -14.28
C ASP A 460 -4.89 -17.48 -12.95
N SER A 461 -4.67 -16.28 -12.46
CA SER A 461 -3.96 -16.00 -11.21
C SER A 461 -4.72 -14.99 -10.36
N MET A 462 -5.40 -15.47 -9.32
CA MET A 462 -6.05 -14.59 -8.34
C MET A 462 -5.04 -13.72 -7.62
N SER A 463 -3.87 -14.23 -7.28
CA SER A 463 -2.80 -13.47 -6.62
C SER A 463 -2.38 -12.24 -7.43
N ARG A 464 -2.16 -12.38 -8.76
CA ARG A 464 -1.85 -11.23 -9.63
C ARG A 464 -3.05 -10.30 -9.82
N GLN A 465 -4.24 -10.87 -9.87
CA GLN A 465 -5.49 -10.11 -10.07
C GLN A 465 -5.87 -9.27 -8.86
N THR A 466 -5.65 -9.78 -7.64
CA THR A 466 -5.97 -9.07 -6.41
C THR A 466 -4.84 -8.15 -5.93
N GLY A 467 -3.59 -8.43 -6.29
CA GLY A 467 -2.44 -7.64 -5.86
C GLY A 467 -2.06 -7.85 -4.39
N GLY A 468 -1.35 -6.89 -3.82
CA GLY A 468 -1.04 -6.84 -2.38
C GLY A 468 -2.29 -6.62 -1.52
N TRP A 469 -2.16 -6.77 -0.21
CA TRP A 469 -3.29 -6.66 0.74
C TRP A 469 -4.45 -7.60 0.37
N ALA A 470 -4.14 -8.85 0.04
CA ALA A 470 -5.13 -9.87 -0.32
C ALA A 470 -4.82 -11.16 0.43
N LEU A 471 -5.58 -11.47 1.46
CA LEU A 471 -5.40 -12.50 2.47
C LEU A 471 -4.05 -12.40 3.19
N THR A 472 -2.95 -12.37 2.46
CA THR A 472 -1.61 -12.09 2.97
C THR A 472 -1.22 -10.63 2.69
N TRP A 473 -0.28 -10.08 3.45
CA TRP A 473 0.16 -8.70 3.30
C TRP A 473 0.67 -8.40 1.89
N GLN A 474 1.62 -9.19 1.40
CA GLN A 474 2.20 -9.00 0.07
C GLN A 474 1.32 -9.50 -1.08
N GLY A 475 0.20 -10.19 -0.79
CA GLY A 475 -0.61 -10.87 -1.80
C GLY A 475 0.05 -12.11 -2.40
N THR A 476 1.28 -12.42 -1.95
CA THR A 476 2.03 -13.63 -2.30
C THR A 476 1.58 -14.83 -1.46
N ALA A 477 2.03 -16.03 -1.79
CA ALA A 477 1.65 -17.28 -1.12
C ALA A 477 0.13 -17.55 -1.16
N ASN A 478 -0.56 -17.03 -2.17
CA ASN A 478 -1.96 -17.29 -2.46
C ASN A 478 -2.10 -18.07 -3.76
N THR A 479 -3.08 -18.96 -3.79
CA THR A 479 -3.52 -19.73 -4.95
C THR A 479 -4.96 -19.37 -5.30
N ASN A 480 -5.48 -19.81 -6.43
CA ASN A 480 -6.89 -19.59 -6.78
C ASN A 480 -7.85 -20.24 -5.76
N ALA A 481 -7.43 -21.31 -5.08
CA ALA A 481 -8.23 -21.99 -4.06
C ALA A 481 -8.47 -21.16 -2.79
N ASP A 482 -7.60 -20.17 -2.54
CA ASP A 482 -7.76 -19.25 -1.41
C ASP A 482 -8.90 -18.23 -1.62
N PHE A 483 -9.48 -18.18 -2.84
CA PHE A 483 -10.54 -17.24 -3.22
C PHE A 483 -11.79 -17.97 -3.75
N PRO A 484 -12.49 -18.75 -2.92
CA PRO A 484 -13.54 -19.68 -3.38
C PRO A 484 -14.77 -19.00 -4.00
N LYS A 485 -14.96 -17.71 -3.75
CA LYS A 485 -16.07 -16.90 -4.26
C LYS A 485 -15.64 -15.96 -5.39
N ALA A 486 -14.42 -16.08 -5.90
CA ALA A 486 -13.87 -15.22 -6.93
C ALA A 486 -13.91 -15.87 -8.32
N ASP A 487 -13.72 -15.05 -9.34
CA ASP A 487 -13.53 -15.49 -10.71
C ASP A 487 -12.21 -14.95 -11.26
N THR A 488 -11.35 -15.82 -11.80
CA THR A 488 -10.22 -15.37 -12.61
C THR A 488 -10.72 -14.77 -13.94
N ILE A 489 -9.88 -13.97 -14.60
CA ILE A 489 -10.21 -13.43 -15.93
C ILE A 489 -10.46 -14.58 -16.91
N LEU A 490 -9.67 -15.65 -16.84
CA LEU A 490 -9.86 -16.85 -17.65
C LEU A 490 -11.22 -17.52 -17.39
N ALA A 491 -11.59 -17.68 -16.12
CA ALA A 491 -12.89 -18.22 -15.73
C ALA A 491 -14.04 -17.34 -16.26
N GLY A 492 -13.88 -16.03 -16.17
CA GLY A 492 -14.84 -15.06 -16.70
C GLY A 492 -15.02 -15.17 -18.22
N LEU A 493 -13.92 -15.28 -18.99
CA LEU A 493 -13.97 -15.44 -20.44
C LEU A 493 -14.68 -16.75 -20.86
N LYS A 494 -14.40 -17.85 -20.16
CA LYS A 494 -15.12 -19.13 -20.38
C LYS A 494 -16.61 -19.00 -20.10
N ALA A 495 -16.97 -18.33 -19.00
CA ALA A 495 -18.35 -18.11 -18.60
C ALA A 495 -19.11 -17.18 -19.57
N ALA A 496 -18.45 -16.23 -20.23
CA ALA A 496 -19.02 -15.36 -21.25
C ALA A 496 -19.42 -16.11 -22.56
N GLY A 497 -19.09 -17.40 -22.65
CA GLY A 497 -19.43 -18.24 -23.80
C GLY A 497 -18.45 -18.13 -24.96
N ALA A 498 -17.25 -17.65 -24.75
CA ALA A 498 -16.16 -17.73 -25.69
C ALA A 498 -15.62 -19.18 -25.79
N ASN A 499 -15.23 -19.60 -26.99
CA ASN A 499 -14.53 -20.88 -27.18
C ASN A 499 -13.04 -20.65 -26.85
N VAL A 500 -12.67 -20.86 -25.60
CA VAL A 500 -11.35 -20.51 -25.07
C VAL A 500 -10.40 -21.67 -25.04
N THR A 501 -9.23 -21.48 -25.67
CA THR A 501 -8.03 -22.28 -25.43
C THR A 501 -7.06 -21.44 -24.60
N TYR A 502 -6.49 -22.02 -23.55
CA TYR A 502 -5.54 -21.34 -22.68
C TYR A 502 -4.15 -21.94 -22.77
N SER A 503 -3.14 -21.09 -22.88
CA SER A 503 -1.72 -21.43 -22.78
C SER A 503 -0.99 -20.31 -22.03
N ALA A 504 -0.44 -20.61 -20.85
CA ALA A 504 0.21 -19.59 -20.02
C ALA A 504 1.41 -18.91 -20.71
N ASP A 505 2.15 -19.62 -21.53
CA ASP A 505 3.39 -19.17 -22.16
C ASP A 505 3.36 -19.21 -23.73
N ALA A 506 2.18 -19.42 -24.28
CA ALA A 506 1.94 -19.58 -25.75
C ALA A 506 2.71 -20.72 -26.40
N LYS A 507 3.34 -21.63 -25.65
CA LYS A 507 4.05 -22.77 -26.23
C LYS A 507 3.07 -23.85 -26.71
N GLY A 508 3.43 -24.50 -27.83
CA GLY A 508 2.65 -25.60 -28.39
C GLY A 508 1.31 -25.21 -29.05
N VAL A 509 1.02 -23.92 -29.19
CA VAL A 509 -0.19 -23.42 -29.83
C VAL A 509 0.15 -22.54 -31.03
N ASP A 510 -0.63 -22.66 -32.10
CA ASP A 510 -0.53 -21.79 -33.27
C ASP A 510 -1.63 -20.70 -33.20
N PRO A 511 -1.27 -19.42 -32.95
CA PRO A 511 -2.25 -18.32 -32.85
C PRO A 511 -3.07 -18.15 -34.15
N ALA A 512 -2.56 -18.53 -35.32
CA ALA A 512 -3.27 -18.40 -36.59
C ALA A 512 -4.56 -19.24 -36.65
N ARG A 513 -4.69 -20.27 -35.83
CA ARG A 513 -5.86 -21.15 -35.73
C ARG A 513 -7.05 -20.56 -34.96
N PHE A 514 -6.87 -19.38 -34.32
CA PHE A 514 -7.87 -18.69 -33.52
C PHE A 514 -8.43 -17.47 -34.24
N ASP A 515 -9.50 -16.91 -33.75
CA ASP A 515 -10.12 -15.74 -34.32
C ASP A 515 -9.56 -14.46 -33.68
N ALA A 516 -9.05 -14.57 -32.45
CA ALA A 516 -8.34 -13.51 -31.71
C ALA A 516 -7.44 -14.10 -30.62
N VAL A 517 -6.49 -13.31 -30.15
CA VAL A 517 -5.66 -13.57 -28.97
C VAL A 517 -5.98 -12.57 -27.87
N ILE A 518 -6.20 -13.05 -26.65
CA ILE A 518 -6.21 -12.22 -25.45
C ILE A 518 -4.95 -12.54 -24.64
N ALA A 519 -4.08 -11.56 -24.48
CA ALA A 519 -2.89 -11.66 -23.64
C ALA A 519 -3.16 -10.98 -22.29
N VAL A 520 -3.15 -11.72 -21.19
CA VAL A 520 -3.28 -11.18 -19.83
C VAL A 520 -1.93 -11.24 -19.14
N ILE A 521 -1.34 -10.08 -18.97
CA ILE A 521 0.04 -9.90 -18.50
C ILE A 521 0.07 -8.84 -17.39
N GLY A 522 1.16 -8.73 -16.66
CA GLY A 522 1.30 -7.67 -15.66
C GLY A 522 2.19 -8.01 -14.47
N GLU A 523 2.18 -7.14 -13.47
CA GLU A 523 3.01 -7.24 -12.29
C GLU A 523 2.65 -8.46 -11.43
N ALA A 524 3.63 -9.01 -10.70
CA ALA A 524 3.39 -9.89 -9.58
C ALA A 524 2.87 -9.06 -8.38
N PRO A 525 2.15 -9.68 -7.43
CA PRO A 525 1.65 -8.94 -6.27
C PRO A 525 2.78 -8.44 -5.38
N TYR A 526 2.58 -7.29 -4.78
CA TYR A 526 3.47 -6.67 -3.79
C TYR A 526 2.66 -5.73 -2.89
N ALA A 527 3.18 -5.43 -1.71
CA ALA A 527 2.71 -4.35 -0.86
C ALA A 527 3.88 -3.49 -0.38
N GLU A 528 3.62 -2.21 -0.20
CA GLU A 528 4.53 -1.23 0.40
C GLU A 528 5.91 -1.18 -0.28
N GLY A 529 7.01 -1.17 0.50
CA GLY A 529 8.37 -1.06 -0.01
C GLY A 529 8.80 -2.17 -0.95
N ASP A 530 8.17 -3.36 -0.89
CA ASP A 530 8.44 -4.44 -1.85
C ASP A 530 8.01 -4.06 -3.28
N GLY A 531 7.11 -3.10 -3.40
CA GLY A 531 6.70 -2.56 -4.67
C GLY A 531 7.52 -1.37 -5.17
N ASP A 532 8.43 -0.82 -4.38
CA ASP A 532 9.20 0.35 -4.77
C ASP A 532 10.06 0.04 -6.01
N ILE A 533 10.06 0.97 -6.96
CA ILE A 533 11.06 0.98 -8.04
C ILE A 533 12.20 1.85 -7.56
N VAL A 534 13.35 1.22 -7.29
CA VAL A 534 14.55 1.94 -6.81
C VAL A 534 14.88 3.13 -7.72
N PRO A 535 15.46 4.23 -7.21
CA PRO A 535 15.72 5.43 -8.00
C PRO A 535 16.55 5.19 -9.27
N SER A 536 17.41 4.19 -9.26
CA SER A 536 18.17 3.73 -10.44
C SER A 536 17.35 2.87 -11.40
N GLY A 537 16.22 2.32 -10.96
CA GLY A 537 15.34 1.50 -11.77
C GLY A 537 14.61 2.30 -12.82
N THR A 538 14.05 1.60 -13.80
CA THR A 538 13.23 2.18 -14.87
C THR A 538 11.77 1.83 -14.68
N LEU A 539 10.86 2.66 -15.20
CA LEU A 539 9.43 2.34 -15.28
C LEU A 539 9.14 1.27 -16.34
N ARG A 540 10.14 0.74 -17.04
CA ARG A 540 9.95 -0.25 -18.08
C ARG A 540 9.50 -1.59 -17.51
N HIS A 541 8.27 -1.99 -17.84
CA HIS A 541 7.70 -3.28 -17.39
C HIS A 541 8.55 -4.47 -17.79
N SER A 542 8.94 -4.54 -19.06
CA SER A 542 9.70 -5.68 -19.62
C SER A 542 11.11 -5.85 -19.03
N SER A 543 11.62 -4.86 -18.29
CA SER A 543 12.89 -5.02 -17.55
C SER A 543 12.72 -5.93 -16.33
N ARG A 544 11.53 -5.93 -15.73
CA ARG A 544 11.20 -6.76 -14.56
C ARG A 544 10.46 -8.06 -14.95
N TYR A 545 9.70 -8.00 -16.04
CA TYR A 545 8.87 -9.10 -16.55
C TYR A 545 9.18 -9.34 -18.03
N PRO A 546 10.40 -9.82 -18.39
CA PRO A 546 10.79 -10.04 -19.78
C PRO A 546 9.96 -11.15 -20.46
N GLU A 547 9.38 -12.06 -19.68
CA GLU A 547 8.47 -13.12 -20.16
C GLU A 547 7.22 -12.55 -20.82
N ASP A 548 6.68 -11.42 -20.37
CA ASP A 548 5.50 -10.78 -20.95
C ASP A 548 5.79 -10.22 -22.35
N LEU A 549 6.98 -9.65 -22.55
CA LEU A 549 7.42 -9.21 -23.89
C LEU A 549 7.61 -10.40 -24.83
N ALA A 550 8.29 -11.46 -24.36
CA ALA A 550 8.50 -12.67 -25.14
C ALA A 550 7.18 -13.33 -25.55
N LEU A 551 6.20 -13.35 -24.62
CA LEU A 551 4.86 -13.86 -24.87
C LEU A 551 4.16 -13.10 -26.00
N LEU A 552 4.15 -11.77 -25.95
CA LEU A 552 3.53 -10.94 -26.99
C LEU A 552 4.25 -11.09 -28.34
N GLN A 553 5.57 -11.19 -28.35
CA GLN A 553 6.34 -11.46 -29.56
C GLN A 553 5.96 -12.80 -30.22
N ALA A 554 5.67 -13.83 -29.42
CA ALA A 554 5.27 -15.14 -29.89
C ALA A 554 3.90 -15.13 -30.61
N VAL A 555 2.98 -14.27 -30.18
CA VAL A 555 1.60 -14.25 -30.71
C VAL A 555 1.32 -13.13 -31.71
N HIS A 556 2.12 -12.07 -31.71
CA HIS A 556 1.99 -10.94 -32.64
C HIS A 556 2.33 -11.31 -34.08
N GLY A 557 1.70 -10.65 -35.04
CA GLY A 557 2.03 -10.80 -36.49
C GLY A 557 1.54 -12.11 -37.13
N LYS A 558 0.66 -12.85 -36.43
CA LYS A 558 0.07 -14.10 -36.93
C LYS A 558 -1.26 -13.89 -37.67
N GLY A 559 -1.55 -12.68 -38.12
CA GLY A 559 -2.78 -12.32 -38.85
C GLY A 559 -4.04 -12.34 -38.00
N LYS A 560 -3.91 -12.30 -36.65
CA LYS A 560 -5.02 -12.26 -35.71
C LYS A 560 -4.86 -11.08 -34.79
N PRO A 561 -5.97 -10.41 -34.40
CA PRO A 561 -5.90 -9.31 -33.46
C PRO A 561 -5.42 -9.78 -32.07
N VAL A 562 -4.52 -9.01 -31.47
CA VAL A 562 -3.99 -9.22 -30.12
C VAL A 562 -4.59 -8.16 -29.20
N VAL A 563 -5.37 -8.60 -28.24
CA VAL A 563 -5.96 -7.75 -27.18
C VAL A 563 -5.17 -7.99 -25.90
N THR A 564 -4.47 -6.98 -25.42
CA THR A 564 -3.68 -7.07 -24.18
C THR A 564 -4.47 -6.48 -23.00
N VAL A 565 -4.61 -7.26 -21.95
CA VAL A 565 -5.13 -6.88 -20.63
C VAL A 565 -3.94 -6.78 -19.70
N PHE A 566 -3.65 -5.57 -19.25
CA PHE A 566 -2.45 -5.28 -18.46
C PHE A 566 -2.82 -5.05 -16.98
N LEU A 567 -2.33 -5.94 -16.11
CA LEU A 567 -2.49 -5.85 -14.66
C LEU A 567 -1.31 -5.10 -14.06
N SER A 568 -1.55 -3.96 -13.43
CA SER A 568 -0.49 -3.19 -12.78
C SER A 568 -1.02 -2.34 -11.63
N GLY A 569 -0.17 -2.13 -10.64
CA GLY A 569 -0.45 -1.24 -9.51
C GLY A 569 -0.11 0.22 -9.79
N ARG A 570 0.33 0.56 -11.01
CA ARG A 570 0.80 1.90 -11.38
C ARG A 570 0.87 2.06 -12.90
N PRO A 571 0.94 3.29 -13.45
CA PRO A 571 1.39 3.50 -14.83
C PRO A 571 2.84 3.04 -15.00
N LEU A 572 3.10 2.31 -16.07
CA LEU A 572 4.43 1.81 -16.43
C LEU A 572 4.75 2.10 -17.88
N TRP A 573 6.02 2.22 -18.21
CA TRP A 573 6.41 2.30 -19.61
C TRP A 573 6.28 0.92 -20.27
N VAL A 574 5.40 0.83 -21.25
CA VAL A 574 5.01 -0.39 -21.95
C VAL A 574 4.96 -0.23 -23.48
N ASN A 575 5.73 0.70 -24.02
CA ASN A 575 5.74 1.01 -25.47
C ASN A 575 6.03 -0.23 -26.32
N ASP A 576 6.97 -1.07 -25.85
CA ASP A 576 7.33 -2.33 -26.50
C ASP A 576 6.16 -3.32 -26.53
N LEU A 577 5.37 -3.40 -25.47
CA LEU A 577 4.18 -4.25 -25.39
C LEU A 577 3.02 -3.68 -26.21
N MET A 578 2.82 -2.36 -26.14
CA MET A 578 1.77 -1.67 -26.92
C MET A 578 1.98 -1.83 -28.43
N ASN A 579 3.22 -1.80 -28.90
CA ASN A 579 3.51 -2.00 -30.30
C ASN A 579 3.16 -3.39 -30.82
N LEU A 580 3.07 -4.38 -29.93
CA LEU A 580 2.70 -5.77 -30.24
C LEU A 580 1.20 -6.06 -30.01
N SER A 581 0.41 -5.05 -29.66
CA SER A 581 -1.01 -5.18 -29.34
C SER A 581 -1.87 -4.35 -30.28
N ASP A 582 -2.99 -4.90 -30.76
CA ASP A 582 -4.01 -4.15 -31.51
C ASP A 582 -4.91 -3.34 -30.58
N SER A 583 -5.25 -3.90 -29.40
CA SER A 583 -5.92 -3.20 -28.31
C SER A 583 -5.12 -3.39 -27.02
N PHE A 584 -5.01 -2.33 -26.21
CA PHE A 584 -4.30 -2.36 -24.94
C PHE A 584 -5.16 -1.74 -23.84
N ILE A 585 -5.44 -2.50 -22.80
CA ILE A 585 -6.35 -2.15 -21.71
C ILE A 585 -5.57 -2.13 -20.40
N ALA A 586 -5.51 -1.00 -19.71
CA ALA A 586 -5.09 -0.94 -18.33
C ALA A 586 -6.22 -1.46 -17.45
N ALA A 587 -6.00 -2.59 -16.80
CA ALA A 587 -6.99 -3.26 -15.96
C ALA A 587 -6.68 -3.08 -14.47
N TRP A 588 -5.56 -2.46 -14.14
CA TRP A 588 -5.11 -2.20 -12.79
C TRP A 588 -5.01 -3.51 -11.98
N LEU A 589 -5.55 -3.51 -10.77
CA LEU A 589 -5.70 -4.68 -9.90
C LEU A 589 -7.19 -4.88 -9.62
N PRO A 590 -7.90 -5.67 -10.44
CA PRO A 590 -9.37 -5.71 -10.47
C PRO A 590 -10.02 -6.43 -9.26
N GLY A 591 -9.24 -7.05 -8.36
CA GLY A 591 -9.81 -7.74 -7.22
C GLY A 591 -10.40 -9.10 -7.56
N THR A 592 -11.46 -9.53 -6.87
CA THR A 592 -12.04 -10.88 -7.02
C THR A 592 -12.92 -11.08 -8.25
N GLU A 593 -13.30 -10.03 -8.97
CA GLU A 593 -14.35 -10.11 -9.96
C GLU A 593 -13.82 -10.08 -11.41
N GLY A 594 -13.01 -11.06 -11.81
CA GLY A 594 -12.47 -11.20 -13.17
C GLY A 594 -13.53 -11.26 -14.28
N LYS A 595 -14.77 -11.64 -13.97
CA LYS A 595 -15.91 -11.53 -14.88
C LYS A 595 -16.14 -10.09 -15.35
N GLY A 596 -15.88 -9.08 -14.53
CA GLY A 596 -15.98 -7.70 -14.93
C GLY A 596 -15.05 -7.33 -16.10
N VAL A 597 -13.86 -7.95 -16.15
CA VAL A 597 -12.94 -7.80 -17.29
C VAL A 597 -13.52 -8.46 -18.53
N SER A 598 -13.99 -9.71 -18.43
CA SER A 598 -14.55 -10.44 -19.56
C SER A 598 -15.81 -9.79 -20.13
N ASP A 599 -16.66 -9.12 -19.32
CA ASP A 599 -17.81 -8.35 -19.77
C ASP A 599 -17.45 -7.23 -20.75
N MET A 600 -16.24 -6.70 -20.61
CA MET A 600 -15.76 -5.61 -21.48
C MET A 600 -15.15 -6.15 -22.77
N LEU A 601 -14.68 -7.39 -22.77
CA LEU A 601 -13.97 -8.00 -23.90
C LEU A 601 -14.88 -8.77 -24.83
N VAL A 602 -15.88 -9.49 -24.30
CA VAL A 602 -16.75 -10.37 -25.07
C VAL A 602 -18.15 -9.76 -25.15
N ALA A 603 -18.74 -9.76 -26.35
CA ALA A 603 -20.10 -9.31 -26.54
C ALA A 603 -21.07 -10.21 -25.77
N PRO A 604 -22.03 -9.67 -25.05
CA PRO A 604 -23.05 -10.46 -24.37
C PRO A 604 -23.91 -11.21 -25.39
N LYS A 605 -24.44 -12.38 -25.02
CA LYS A 605 -25.38 -13.15 -25.87
C LYS A 605 -26.66 -12.37 -26.17
N SER A 606 -27.05 -11.46 -25.33
CA SER A 606 -28.20 -10.58 -25.47
C SER A 606 -27.91 -9.22 -24.83
N GLY A 607 -28.51 -8.15 -25.35
CA GLY A 607 -28.30 -6.79 -24.88
C GLY A 607 -27.14 -6.08 -25.59
N LYS A 608 -26.83 -4.89 -25.13
CA LYS A 608 -25.72 -4.08 -25.66
C LYS A 608 -24.43 -4.40 -24.92
N PRO A 609 -23.27 -4.41 -25.61
CA PRO A 609 -21.97 -4.49 -24.94
C PRO A 609 -21.76 -3.31 -23.97
N HIS A 610 -21.08 -3.58 -22.87
CA HIS A 610 -20.68 -2.51 -21.93
C HIS A 610 -19.69 -1.56 -22.59
N GLU A 611 -19.81 -0.26 -22.33
CA GLU A 611 -18.90 0.76 -22.85
C GLU A 611 -17.70 0.97 -21.93
N PHE A 612 -16.54 1.29 -22.50
CA PHE A 612 -15.39 1.73 -21.73
C PHE A 612 -15.63 3.17 -21.25
N THR A 613 -15.83 3.34 -19.95
CA THR A 613 -16.02 4.64 -19.29
C THR A 613 -14.81 5.07 -18.48
N GLY A 614 -13.92 4.14 -18.14
CA GLY A 614 -12.74 4.39 -17.34
C GLY A 614 -11.82 5.44 -17.96
N LYS A 615 -11.25 6.29 -17.12
CA LYS A 615 -10.33 7.36 -17.46
C LYS A 615 -9.10 7.33 -16.55
N LEU A 616 -7.93 7.50 -17.12
CA LEU A 616 -6.71 7.55 -16.32
C LEU A 616 -6.84 8.54 -15.15
N SER A 617 -6.57 8.06 -13.95
CA SER A 617 -6.42 8.88 -12.74
C SER A 617 -4.96 9.19 -12.43
N PHE A 618 -4.07 8.68 -13.24
CA PHE A 618 -2.62 8.90 -13.25
C PHE A 618 -2.15 9.13 -14.67
N SER A 619 -1.18 10.00 -14.85
CA SER A 619 -0.53 10.26 -16.12
C SER A 619 0.32 9.07 -16.55
N TRP A 620 0.29 8.69 -17.84
CA TRP A 620 1.01 7.53 -18.32
C TRP A 620 2.37 7.95 -18.92
N PRO A 621 3.51 7.38 -18.50
CA PRO A 621 4.82 7.83 -18.89
C PRO A 621 5.13 7.56 -20.38
N LYS A 622 5.74 8.55 -21.05
CA LYS A 622 6.26 8.46 -22.41
C LYS A 622 7.67 7.88 -22.45
N GLY A 623 8.46 8.17 -21.43
CA GLY A 623 9.85 7.73 -21.28
C GLY A 623 10.05 6.78 -20.12
N VAL A 624 11.06 5.90 -20.20
CA VAL A 624 11.37 4.90 -19.17
C VAL A 624 11.77 5.49 -17.82
N CYS A 625 12.21 6.75 -17.82
CA CYS A 625 12.66 7.48 -16.64
C CYS A 625 11.77 8.72 -16.35
N GLN A 626 10.59 8.78 -16.95
CA GLN A 626 9.71 9.92 -16.79
C GLN A 626 8.88 9.81 -15.51
N THR A 627 9.55 10.06 -14.39
CA THR A 627 8.94 10.15 -13.07
C THR A 627 9.78 11.09 -12.20
N PRO A 628 9.20 11.97 -11.36
CA PRO A 628 7.76 12.19 -11.23
C PRO A 628 7.10 12.73 -12.51
N LEU A 629 5.80 12.44 -12.70
CA LEU A 629 5.01 12.91 -13.82
C LEU A 629 3.56 13.12 -13.36
N ASN A 630 3.15 14.37 -13.18
CA ASN A 630 1.84 14.66 -12.61
C ASN A 630 1.13 15.78 -13.37
N VAL A 631 -0.19 15.70 -13.44
CA VAL A 631 -1.00 16.77 -14.01
C VAL A 631 -0.71 18.08 -13.29
N GLY A 632 -0.43 19.12 -14.07
CA GLY A 632 -0.06 20.44 -13.56
C GLY A 632 1.45 20.68 -13.39
N ASP A 633 2.30 19.68 -13.62
CA ASP A 633 3.75 19.88 -13.67
C ASP A 633 4.15 20.79 -14.83
N LYS A 634 5.22 21.57 -14.65
CA LYS A 634 5.68 22.56 -15.64
C LYS A 634 6.02 21.95 -17.00
N ASP A 635 6.67 20.78 -16.97
CA ASP A 635 7.13 20.06 -18.18
C ASP A 635 6.25 18.83 -18.44
N TYR A 636 4.93 19.00 -18.31
CA TYR A 636 3.96 17.92 -18.42
C TYR A 636 3.82 17.44 -19.88
N ALA A 637 4.41 16.30 -20.20
CA ALA A 637 4.40 15.70 -21.53
C ALA A 637 4.25 14.17 -21.47
N PRO A 638 3.14 13.62 -20.96
CA PRO A 638 2.91 12.19 -20.83
C PRO A 638 2.69 11.50 -22.20
N LEU A 639 2.73 10.18 -22.24
CA LEU A 639 2.22 9.41 -23.38
C LEU A 639 0.70 9.51 -23.44
N PHE A 640 0.02 9.31 -22.30
CA PHE A 640 -1.40 9.56 -22.12
C PHE A 640 -1.61 10.47 -20.93
N ALA A 641 -2.31 11.56 -21.16
CA ALA A 641 -2.61 12.53 -20.11
C ALA A 641 -3.60 11.97 -19.07
N TRP A 642 -3.58 12.53 -17.89
CA TRP A 642 -4.63 12.35 -16.90
C TRP A 642 -6.02 12.57 -17.54
N GLY A 643 -6.99 11.72 -17.27
CA GLY A 643 -8.30 11.75 -17.89
C GLY A 643 -8.40 11.07 -19.26
N TYR A 644 -7.29 10.55 -19.82
CA TYR A 644 -7.33 9.81 -21.07
C TYR A 644 -8.03 8.45 -20.91
N GLY A 645 -8.69 8.01 -21.98
CA GLY A 645 -9.32 6.70 -22.12
C GLY A 645 -10.24 6.73 -23.32
N LEU A 646 -10.14 5.73 -24.19
CA LEU A 646 -10.95 5.60 -25.39
C LEU A 646 -12.29 4.91 -25.07
N LYS A 647 -13.32 5.27 -25.83
CA LYS A 647 -14.55 4.48 -25.94
C LYS A 647 -14.33 3.36 -26.95
N ARG A 648 -15.14 2.31 -26.87
CA ARG A 648 -15.02 1.12 -27.72
C ARG A 648 -15.00 1.44 -29.21
N GLY A 649 -15.82 2.38 -29.67
CA GLY A 649 -15.89 2.80 -31.08
C GLY A 649 -14.79 3.75 -31.55
N GLU A 650 -14.01 4.26 -30.62
CA GLU A 650 -12.92 5.18 -30.93
C GLU A 650 -11.65 4.43 -31.35
N ARG A 651 -11.00 4.94 -32.38
CA ARG A 651 -9.71 4.41 -32.83
C ARG A 651 -8.56 5.21 -32.27
N SER A 652 -7.54 4.52 -31.84
CA SER A 652 -6.29 5.15 -31.45
C SER A 652 -5.60 5.78 -32.65
N THR A 653 -5.12 6.99 -32.49
CA THR A 653 -4.26 7.70 -33.47
C THR A 653 -2.76 7.41 -33.25
N LEU A 654 -2.43 6.54 -32.29
CA LEU A 654 -1.05 6.18 -32.00
C LEU A 654 -0.37 5.53 -33.19
N GLY A 655 0.76 6.11 -33.62
CA GLY A 655 1.71 5.46 -34.49
C GLY A 655 2.52 4.38 -33.76
N ARG A 656 3.57 3.88 -34.40
CA ARG A 656 4.55 3.04 -33.72
C ARG A 656 5.27 3.85 -32.63
N LEU A 657 5.21 3.38 -31.41
CA LEU A 657 5.87 4.02 -30.28
C LEU A 657 7.37 3.75 -30.29
N ASP A 658 8.14 4.73 -29.85
CA ASP A 658 9.57 4.57 -29.67
C ASP A 658 9.85 3.56 -28.55
N THR A 659 10.74 2.61 -28.84
CA THR A 659 11.16 1.55 -27.91
C THR A 659 12.64 1.67 -27.53
N ALA A 660 13.32 2.70 -27.97
CA ALA A 660 14.68 2.96 -27.56
C ALA A 660 14.72 3.32 -26.06
N TYR A 661 15.64 2.73 -25.33
CA TYR A 661 15.90 3.08 -23.93
C TYR A 661 17.39 2.88 -23.62
N GLN A 662 17.88 3.65 -22.66
CA GLN A 662 19.26 3.47 -22.18
C GLN A 662 19.30 2.32 -21.15
N ALA A 663 20.16 1.36 -21.39
CA ALA A 663 20.36 0.20 -20.51
C ALA A 663 21.25 0.57 -19.32
N GLY A 664 20.89 1.37 -18.43
CA GLY A 664 21.74 1.79 -17.30
C GLY A 664 20.97 2.38 -16.13
N GLY A 665 19.63 2.35 -16.23
CA GLY A 665 18.79 2.96 -15.22
C GLY A 665 18.61 4.46 -15.40
N CYS A 666 17.72 5.03 -14.60
CA CYS A 666 17.29 6.43 -14.72
C CYS A 666 18.18 7.41 -13.96
N VAL A 667 18.89 6.94 -12.98
CA VAL A 667 19.89 7.69 -12.21
C VAL A 667 21.14 6.84 -12.15
N ALA A 668 22.27 7.43 -12.52
CA ALA A 668 23.53 6.75 -12.31
C ALA A 668 23.70 6.52 -10.81
N THR A 669 23.68 5.27 -10.38
CA THR A 669 23.89 4.91 -8.98
C THR A 669 25.25 4.25 -8.83
N ASN A 670 25.92 4.60 -7.74
CA ASN A 670 27.05 3.86 -7.23
C ASN A 670 26.57 2.83 -6.18
N SER A 671 25.37 2.31 -6.30
CA SER A 671 24.81 1.33 -5.38
C SER A 671 24.09 0.21 -6.13
N TRP A 672 24.34 -1.02 -5.72
CA TRP A 672 23.71 -2.24 -6.22
C TRP A 672 22.99 -2.92 -5.05
N PRO A 673 21.65 -2.84 -5.00
CA PRO A 673 20.88 -3.51 -3.95
C PRO A 673 21.06 -5.02 -4.01
N VAL A 674 21.18 -5.64 -2.84
CA VAL A 674 21.29 -7.09 -2.65
C VAL A 674 20.09 -7.61 -1.87
N PHE A 675 19.75 -6.93 -0.77
CA PHE A 675 18.57 -7.25 0.03
C PHE A 675 18.11 -6.01 0.80
N GLY A 676 16.87 -5.63 0.60
CA GLY A 676 16.24 -4.52 1.31
C GLY A 676 14.79 -4.36 0.90
N PRO A 677 14.08 -3.40 1.46
CA PRO A 677 12.66 -3.16 1.12
C PRO A 677 12.41 -2.98 -0.38
N ALA A 678 13.35 -2.37 -1.09
CA ALA A 678 13.23 -2.07 -2.51
C ALA A 678 13.69 -3.20 -3.46
N ASP A 679 14.38 -4.21 -2.96
CA ASP A 679 14.76 -5.39 -3.76
C ASP A 679 14.94 -6.62 -2.88
N ARG A 680 13.95 -7.50 -2.90
CA ARG A 680 13.97 -8.81 -2.22
C ARG A 680 14.04 -9.97 -3.19
N ALA A 681 13.91 -9.71 -4.47
CA ALA A 681 13.77 -10.74 -5.50
C ALA A 681 15.08 -11.05 -6.24
N SER A 682 15.95 -10.08 -6.44
CA SER A 682 17.18 -10.24 -7.24
C SER A 682 18.15 -11.24 -6.64
N PHE A 683 18.25 -11.27 -5.30
CA PHE A 683 19.08 -12.21 -4.55
C PHE A 683 18.26 -12.92 -3.47
N PRO A 684 17.47 -13.96 -3.83
CA PRO A 684 16.72 -14.75 -2.86
C PRO A 684 17.61 -15.21 -1.71
N GLN A 685 17.06 -15.20 -0.49
CA GLN A 685 17.76 -15.59 0.71
C GLN A 685 17.59 -17.08 0.99
N ARG A 686 18.58 -17.70 1.59
CA ARG A 686 18.53 -19.10 1.98
C ARG A 686 19.34 -19.39 3.24
N LEU A 687 18.95 -20.42 3.96
CA LEU A 687 19.73 -21.03 5.03
C LEU A 687 20.43 -22.28 4.51
N ARG A 688 21.63 -22.55 5.02
CA ARG A 688 22.36 -23.77 4.70
C ARG A 688 22.94 -24.38 5.99
N SER A 689 22.72 -25.67 6.22
CA SER A 689 23.25 -26.40 7.37
C SER A 689 23.36 -27.90 7.06
N GLY A 690 24.49 -28.53 7.39
CA GLY A 690 24.66 -29.99 7.26
C GLY A 690 24.37 -30.55 5.86
N GLY A 691 24.64 -29.79 4.80
CA GLY A 691 24.31 -30.17 3.42
C GLY A 691 22.85 -29.84 2.99
N GLN A 692 21.99 -29.45 3.91
CA GLN A 692 20.61 -29.04 3.64
C GLN A 692 20.56 -27.55 3.26
N VAL A 693 19.60 -27.20 2.39
CA VAL A 693 19.33 -25.82 1.97
C VAL A 693 17.85 -25.55 2.10
N ALA A 694 17.48 -24.46 2.79
CA ALA A 694 16.11 -23.97 2.88
C ALA A 694 16.02 -22.56 2.29
N ALA A 695 15.20 -22.39 1.26
CA ALA A 695 14.91 -21.07 0.71
C ALA A 695 14.04 -20.27 1.71
N LEU A 696 14.38 -19.00 1.90
CA LEU A 696 13.55 -18.05 2.62
C LEU A 696 12.60 -17.41 1.62
N GLY A 697 11.30 -17.52 1.87
CA GLY A 697 10.29 -16.86 1.04
C GLY A 697 10.40 -15.33 1.09
N GLN A 698 9.75 -14.67 0.14
CA GLN A 698 9.60 -13.21 0.15
C GLN A 698 8.71 -12.73 1.30
N ASP A 699 7.86 -13.61 1.82
CA ASP A 699 7.10 -13.32 3.05
C ASP A 699 8.06 -13.33 4.26
N LEU A 700 8.36 -12.15 4.77
CA LEU A 700 9.22 -12.00 5.93
C LEU A 700 8.60 -12.52 7.24
N ASN A 701 7.27 -12.65 7.31
CA ASN A 701 6.58 -13.16 8.50
C ASN A 701 6.79 -14.67 8.72
N ALA A 702 7.16 -15.39 7.67
CA ALA A 702 7.43 -16.82 7.77
C ALA A 702 8.77 -17.06 8.48
N THR A 703 8.75 -17.81 9.59
CA THR A 703 9.98 -18.32 10.22
C THR A 703 10.41 -19.58 9.49
N THR A 704 11.68 -19.61 9.06
CA THR A 704 12.28 -20.79 8.43
C THR A 704 13.44 -21.28 9.29
N SER A 705 13.59 -22.59 9.45
CA SER A 705 14.67 -23.19 10.25
C SER A 705 15.28 -24.42 9.61
N LEU A 706 16.55 -24.59 9.85
CA LEU A 706 17.33 -25.82 9.65
C LEU A 706 18.04 -26.18 10.97
N PRO A 707 18.58 -27.41 11.12
CA PRO A 707 19.37 -27.73 12.29
C PRO A 707 20.51 -26.70 12.49
N GLY A 708 20.55 -26.06 13.65
CA GLY A 708 21.58 -25.08 13.99
C GLY A 708 21.35 -23.64 13.50
N ILE A 709 20.26 -23.36 12.78
CA ILE A 709 19.98 -21.99 12.29
C ILE A 709 18.48 -21.76 12.08
N SER A 710 18.01 -20.55 12.39
CA SER A 710 16.68 -20.09 12.03
C SER A 710 16.71 -18.64 11.53
N ALA A 711 15.73 -18.28 10.72
CA ALA A 711 15.52 -16.90 10.27
C ALA A 711 14.06 -16.50 10.49
N ALA A 712 13.85 -15.32 11.05
CA ALA A 712 12.55 -14.72 11.30
C ALA A 712 12.55 -13.25 10.84
N VAL A 713 11.38 -12.65 10.80
CA VAL A 713 11.27 -11.20 10.52
C VAL A 713 11.94 -10.38 11.63
N ALA A 714 12.54 -9.26 11.24
CA ALA A 714 13.05 -8.25 12.16
C ALA A 714 12.80 -6.84 11.61
N GLN A 715 12.90 -5.89 12.52
CA GLN A 715 12.91 -4.46 12.21
C GLN A 715 14.23 -3.88 12.67
N ILE A 716 14.94 -3.19 11.78
CA ILE A 716 16.15 -2.44 12.10
C ILE A 716 15.91 -0.94 11.95
N ASN A 717 15.44 -0.49 10.80
CA ASN A 717 15.20 0.91 10.47
C ASN A 717 13.74 1.24 10.22
N SER A 718 13.02 0.34 9.56
CA SER A 718 11.61 0.48 9.22
C SER A 718 10.89 -0.86 9.39
N GLN A 719 9.57 -0.84 9.24
CA GLN A 719 8.74 -2.03 9.39
C GLN A 719 9.26 -3.20 8.54
N GLN A 720 9.57 -4.32 9.21
CA GLN A 720 9.92 -5.59 8.57
C GLN A 720 11.01 -5.47 7.47
N ASP A 721 12.02 -4.65 7.71
CA ASP A 721 13.11 -4.37 6.76
C ASP A 721 14.29 -5.34 6.86
N ALA A 722 14.22 -6.34 7.75
CA ALA A 722 15.35 -7.19 8.08
C ALA A 722 14.95 -8.64 8.39
N ARG A 723 15.94 -9.53 8.34
CA ARG A 723 15.89 -10.90 8.85
C ARG A 723 16.71 -11.03 10.14
N LEU A 724 16.05 -11.43 11.23
CA LEU A 724 16.75 -11.93 12.41
C LEU A 724 17.19 -13.35 12.14
N VAL A 725 18.49 -13.55 12.09
CA VAL A 725 19.10 -14.88 11.94
C VAL A 725 19.68 -15.31 13.27
N THR A 726 19.30 -16.50 13.74
CA THR A 726 19.75 -17.08 15.00
C THR A 726 20.47 -18.39 14.72
N TRP A 727 21.74 -18.44 15.05
CA TRP A 727 22.56 -19.65 14.99
C TRP A 727 22.61 -20.30 16.37
N THR A 728 22.45 -21.60 16.40
CA THR A 728 22.68 -22.46 17.58
C THR A 728 23.79 -23.50 17.31
N GLY A 729 24.30 -23.53 16.08
CA GLY A 729 25.36 -24.43 15.62
C GLY A 729 25.97 -24.00 14.28
N PRO A 730 26.85 -24.80 13.67
CA PRO A 730 27.49 -24.47 12.40
C PRO A 730 26.50 -24.38 11.24
N ALA A 731 26.32 -23.20 10.66
CA ALA A 731 25.40 -22.93 9.57
C ALA A 731 25.66 -21.59 8.88
N SER A 732 25.06 -21.38 7.71
CA SER A 732 25.18 -20.16 6.91
C SER A 732 23.80 -19.55 6.56
N TYR A 733 23.76 -18.24 6.57
CA TYR A 733 22.71 -17.41 5.94
C TYR A 733 23.34 -16.72 4.75
N GLU A 734 22.70 -16.81 3.59
CA GLU A 734 23.24 -16.25 2.34
C GLU A 734 22.15 -15.67 1.43
N THR A 735 22.51 -14.62 0.68
CA THR A 735 21.74 -14.13 -0.46
C THR A 735 22.32 -14.78 -1.72
N HIS A 736 21.50 -15.34 -2.60
CA HIS A 736 21.96 -16.10 -3.76
C HIS A 736 21.10 -15.81 -5.00
N GLY A 737 21.70 -15.17 -6.02
CA GLY A 737 21.06 -14.88 -7.29
C GLY A 737 21.25 -15.99 -8.32
N SER A 738 20.24 -16.18 -9.16
CA SER A 738 20.32 -17.06 -10.33
C SER A 738 21.19 -16.51 -11.47
N ARG A 739 21.46 -15.21 -11.45
CA ARG A 739 22.36 -14.51 -12.38
C ARG A 739 23.49 -13.86 -11.58
N PRO A 740 24.75 -13.93 -12.08
CA PRO A 740 25.85 -13.24 -11.41
C PRO A 740 25.63 -11.72 -11.41
N LEU A 741 25.91 -11.10 -10.27
CA LEU A 741 26.10 -9.66 -10.16
C LEU A 741 27.49 -9.34 -10.70
N ALA A 742 27.56 -8.74 -11.88
CA ALA A 742 28.82 -8.26 -12.47
C ALA A 742 29.09 -6.83 -11.95
N LEU A 743 30.00 -6.69 -11.03
CA LEU A 743 30.42 -5.39 -10.53
C LEU A 743 31.50 -4.79 -11.41
N PRO A 744 31.39 -3.51 -11.83
CA PRO A 744 32.43 -2.88 -12.66
C PRO A 744 33.78 -2.89 -11.96
N ALA A 745 34.85 -3.12 -12.70
CA ALA A 745 36.22 -3.13 -12.16
C ALA A 745 36.59 -1.82 -11.41
N ALA A 746 36.01 -0.70 -11.84
CA ALA A 746 36.23 0.61 -11.22
C ALA A 746 35.75 0.68 -9.75
N ILE A 747 34.85 -0.19 -9.30
CA ILE A 747 34.37 -0.16 -7.91
C ILE A 747 35.21 -1.03 -6.98
N ALA A 748 36.03 -1.94 -7.52
CA ALA A 748 36.90 -2.83 -6.72
C ALA A 748 37.84 -2.07 -5.79
N ASN A 749 38.32 -0.90 -6.19
CA ASN A 749 39.31 -0.09 -5.48
C ASN A 749 38.73 1.02 -4.59
N GLY A 750 37.40 1.17 -4.52
CA GLY A 750 36.77 2.23 -3.72
C GLY A 750 35.37 1.91 -3.26
N GLY A 751 34.85 0.74 -3.67
CA GLY A 751 33.50 0.30 -3.26
C GLY A 751 33.49 -0.44 -1.93
N SER A 752 32.31 -0.62 -1.37
CA SER A 752 32.13 -1.36 -0.11
C SER A 752 30.85 -2.22 -0.17
N LEU A 753 30.88 -3.35 0.52
CA LEU A 753 29.67 -4.06 0.92
C LEU A 753 29.11 -3.33 2.15
N ARG A 754 27.87 -2.86 2.07
CA ARG A 754 27.14 -2.26 3.18
C ARG A 754 26.01 -3.18 3.62
N PHE A 755 25.76 -3.23 4.91
CA PHE A 755 24.58 -3.86 5.48
C PHE A 755 24.23 -3.22 6.83
N ASP A 756 22.93 -3.12 7.10
CA ASP A 756 22.46 -2.72 8.42
C ASP A 756 22.31 -3.95 9.31
N THR A 757 22.69 -3.82 10.57
CA THR A 757 22.66 -4.93 11.53
C THR A 757 22.24 -4.48 12.92
N LEU A 758 21.58 -5.41 13.63
CA LEU A 758 21.29 -5.32 15.05
C LEU A 758 21.74 -6.64 15.70
N VAL A 759 22.87 -6.63 16.40
CA VAL A 759 23.41 -7.83 17.07
C VAL A 759 22.70 -8.03 18.40
N GLN A 760 21.87 -9.06 18.48
CA GLN A 760 21.11 -9.40 19.69
C GLN A 760 21.90 -10.27 20.66
N ALA A 761 22.71 -11.21 20.13
CA ALA A 761 23.59 -12.06 20.94
C ALA A 761 24.98 -12.10 20.29
N ALA A 762 26.02 -11.84 21.09
CA ALA A 762 27.40 -11.90 20.64
C ALA A 762 27.76 -13.32 20.16
N PRO A 763 28.63 -13.47 19.14
CA PRO A 763 29.06 -14.78 18.68
C PRO A 763 29.86 -15.54 19.75
N ALA A 764 29.47 -16.81 19.98
CA ALA A 764 30.21 -17.75 20.82
C ALA A 764 31.24 -18.58 20.04
N GLY A 765 31.25 -18.47 18.72
CA GLY A 765 32.15 -19.16 17.80
C GLY A 765 32.68 -18.23 16.71
N LYS A 766 33.41 -18.83 15.76
CA LYS A 766 33.89 -18.08 14.60
C LYS A 766 32.73 -17.66 13.71
N VAL A 767 32.70 -16.37 13.34
CA VAL A 767 31.73 -15.82 12.37
C VAL A 767 32.49 -15.26 11.18
N THR A 768 32.07 -15.65 9.97
CA THR A 768 32.70 -15.17 8.73
C THR A 768 31.67 -14.48 7.82
N ILE A 769 32.14 -13.51 7.04
CA ILE A 769 31.40 -12.85 5.95
C ILE A 769 32.09 -13.16 4.63
N ALA A 770 31.33 -13.50 3.61
CA ALA A 770 31.84 -13.78 2.26
C ALA A 770 30.99 -13.16 1.16
N MET A 771 31.67 -12.86 0.05
CA MET A 771 31.04 -12.71 -1.29
C MET A 771 31.46 -13.94 -2.10
N ALA A 772 30.51 -14.68 -2.65
CA ALA A 772 30.79 -15.96 -3.33
C ALA A 772 30.36 -15.93 -4.82
N CYS A 773 31.09 -16.73 -5.63
CA CYS A 773 30.82 -16.92 -7.05
C CYS A 773 30.50 -18.39 -7.33
N GLY A 774 29.27 -18.72 -7.70
CA GLY A 774 28.85 -20.11 -7.95
C GLY A 774 28.38 -20.82 -6.68
N GLU A 775 28.11 -22.13 -6.80
CA GLU A 775 27.71 -22.98 -5.68
C GLU A 775 28.93 -23.67 -5.07
N GLY A 776 29.10 -23.51 -3.75
CA GLY A 776 30.17 -24.18 -2.97
C GLY A 776 31.26 -23.25 -2.45
N SER A 777 31.89 -23.66 -1.36
CA SER A 777 32.84 -22.84 -0.56
C SER A 777 34.19 -22.55 -1.22
N GLY A 778 34.42 -22.95 -2.44
CA GLY A 778 35.71 -22.85 -3.11
C GLY A 778 35.78 -22.00 -4.36
N ALA A 779 34.62 -21.46 -4.78
CA ALA A 779 34.57 -20.88 -6.13
C ALA A 779 35.09 -19.42 -6.23
N CYS A 780 35.19 -18.67 -5.14
CA CYS A 780 35.54 -17.24 -5.21
C CYS A 780 36.00 -16.68 -3.88
N GLY A 781 37.21 -16.96 -3.54
CA GLY A 781 37.90 -16.33 -2.41
C GLY A 781 37.67 -16.97 -1.03
N THR A 782 38.46 -16.55 -0.07
CA THR A 782 38.39 -17.01 1.32
C THR A 782 37.51 -16.07 2.15
N PRO A 783 36.57 -16.60 2.97
CA PRO A 783 35.76 -15.77 3.85
C PRO A 783 36.58 -14.91 4.81
N LEU A 784 36.08 -13.71 5.10
CA LEU A 784 36.64 -12.79 6.08
C LEU A 784 36.19 -13.17 7.49
N ASP A 785 37.10 -13.19 8.48
CA ASP A 785 36.71 -13.42 9.87
C ASP A 785 36.14 -12.12 10.48
N ALA A 786 34.86 -12.14 10.76
CA ALA A 786 34.15 -11.01 11.34
C ALA A 786 33.77 -11.21 12.83
N SER A 787 34.35 -12.22 13.49
CA SER A 787 34.01 -12.55 14.88
C SER A 787 34.20 -11.36 15.83
N LYS A 788 35.35 -10.66 15.74
CA LYS A 788 35.63 -9.48 16.56
C LYS A 788 34.69 -8.32 16.26
N LEU A 789 34.35 -8.13 14.98
CA LEU A 789 33.39 -7.12 14.56
C LEU A 789 32.02 -7.32 15.25
N PHE A 790 31.43 -8.50 15.12
CA PHE A 790 30.16 -8.79 15.74
C PHE A 790 30.18 -8.80 17.27
N GLN A 791 31.28 -9.20 17.89
CA GLN A 791 31.47 -9.05 19.34
C GLN A 791 31.43 -7.57 19.75
N ARG A 792 32.11 -6.69 19.00
CA ARG A 792 32.10 -5.24 19.23
C ARG A 792 30.71 -4.60 19.05
N LEU A 793 29.91 -5.10 18.10
CA LEU A 793 28.60 -4.56 17.78
C LEU A 793 27.49 -5.05 18.73
N ALA A 794 27.73 -6.11 19.48
CA ALA A 794 26.74 -6.65 20.42
C ALA A 794 26.34 -5.61 21.47
N GLY A 795 25.03 -5.39 21.62
CA GLY A 795 24.47 -4.42 22.55
C GLY A 795 24.61 -2.95 22.17
N LYS A 796 25.12 -2.64 20.97
CA LYS A 796 25.31 -1.24 20.49
C LYS A 796 24.08 -0.67 19.77
N GLY A 797 22.97 -1.40 19.73
CA GLY A 797 21.80 -1.03 18.92
C GLY A 797 22.06 -1.22 17.43
N ARG A 798 21.24 -0.56 16.60
CA ARG A 798 21.35 -0.64 15.14
C ARG A 798 22.64 0.02 14.64
N GLN A 799 23.30 -0.61 13.67
CA GLN A 799 24.54 -0.12 13.05
C GLN A 799 24.49 -0.36 11.54
N SER A 800 25.10 0.54 10.76
CA SER A 800 25.33 0.36 9.32
C SER A 800 26.80 0.04 9.09
N VAL A 801 27.10 -1.19 8.73
CA VAL A 801 28.47 -1.68 8.57
C VAL A 801 28.91 -1.53 7.11
N ARG A 802 30.10 -0.98 6.88
CA ARG A 802 30.72 -0.91 5.54
C ARG A 802 32.07 -1.66 5.55
N ILE A 803 32.18 -2.66 4.66
CA ILE A 803 33.40 -3.44 4.46
C ILE A 803 33.94 -3.14 3.07
N PRO A 804 35.15 -2.61 2.90
CA PRO A 804 35.73 -2.35 1.59
C PRO A 804 35.77 -3.60 0.71
N LEU A 805 35.42 -3.48 -0.55
CA LEU A 805 35.47 -4.58 -1.53
C LEU A 805 36.91 -5.11 -1.70
N ALA A 806 37.90 -4.24 -1.49
CA ALA A 806 39.30 -4.61 -1.49
C ALA A 806 39.63 -5.72 -0.48
N CYS A 807 38.89 -5.81 0.63
CA CYS A 807 39.07 -6.89 1.62
C CYS A 807 38.71 -8.27 1.04
N PHE A 808 37.66 -8.32 0.23
CA PHE A 808 37.18 -9.54 -0.44
C PHE A 808 38.10 -9.91 -1.63
N THR A 809 38.47 -8.93 -2.46
CA THR A 809 39.36 -9.18 -3.62
C THR A 809 40.76 -9.62 -3.20
N ALA A 810 41.28 -9.07 -2.11
CA ALA A 810 42.55 -9.52 -1.51
C ALA A 810 42.50 -10.99 -1.04
N ARG A 811 41.32 -11.55 -0.87
CA ARG A 811 41.07 -12.96 -0.52
C ARG A 811 40.59 -13.80 -1.71
N GLY A 812 40.70 -13.27 -2.94
CA GLY A 812 40.42 -13.99 -4.19
C GLY A 812 38.96 -13.89 -4.68
N ALA A 813 38.13 -12.97 -4.15
CA ALA A 813 36.79 -12.76 -4.65
C ALA A 813 36.79 -12.18 -6.08
N ASP A 814 36.06 -12.83 -7.01
CA ASP A 814 35.88 -12.35 -8.38
C ASP A 814 34.60 -11.52 -8.50
N LEU A 815 34.74 -10.19 -8.45
CA LEU A 815 33.62 -9.25 -8.49
C LEU A 815 32.88 -9.22 -9.82
N ALA A 816 33.42 -9.83 -10.87
CA ALA A 816 32.71 -9.94 -12.16
C ALA A 816 31.66 -11.08 -12.19
N ARG A 817 31.68 -11.99 -11.22
CA ARG A 817 30.84 -13.20 -11.22
C ARG A 817 30.18 -13.50 -9.88
N VAL A 818 29.88 -12.50 -9.09
CA VAL A 818 29.30 -12.68 -7.73
C VAL A 818 27.88 -13.26 -7.82
N THR A 819 27.67 -14.46 -7.32
CA THR A 819 26.35 -15.09 -7.23
C THR A 819 25.74 -15.02 -5.84
N ALA A 820 26.58 -14.91 -4.79
CA ALA A 820 26.16 -14.70 -3.40
C ALA A 820 26.87 -13.46 -2.85
N PRO A 821 26.31 -12.26 -3.04
CA PRO A 821 26.95 -11.01 -2.65
C PRO A 821 27.03 -10.81 -1.13
N PHE A 822 26.23 -11.53 -0.36
CA PHE A 822 26.26 -11.48 1.10
C PHE A 822 26.04 -12.87 1.69
N SER A 823 27.00 -13.34 2.45
CA SER A 823 26.92 -14.60 3.18
C SER A 823 27.53 -14.43 4.57
N VAL A 824 26.83 -14.89 5.60
CA VAL A 824 27.27 -14.92 7.00
C VAL A 824 27.23 -16.36 7.49
N THR A 825 28.40 -16.90 7.92
CA THR A 825 28.52 -18.24 8.47
C THR A 825 28.95 -18.15 9.91
N SER A 826 28.31 -18.89 10.81
CA SER A 826 28.73 -19.04 12.20
C SER A 826 29.03 -20.49 12.51
N SER A 827 30.08 -20.74 13.33
CA SER A 827 30.44 -22.07 13.84
C SER A 827 29.77 -22.40 15.20
N GLY A 828 29.10 -21.42 15.82
CA GLY A 828 28.47 -21.55 17.12
C GLY A 828 27.31 -20.59 17.32
N ALA A 829 26.84 -20.49 18.55
CA ALA A 829 25.69 -19.62 18.86
C ALA A 829 26.00 -18.15 18.54
N PHE A 830 25.03 -17.51 17.87
CA PHE A 830 25.07 -16.10 17.44
C PHE A 830 23.67 -15.65 17.05
N ALA A 831 23.31 -14.38 17.27
CA ALA A 831 22.06 -13.84 16.78
C ALA A 831 22.21 -12.38 16.32
N ALA A 832 21.84 -12.11 15.07
CA ALA A 832 21.86 -10.77 14.51
C ALA A 832 20.76 -10.60 13.45
N ALA A 833 20.17 -9.41 13.41
CA ALA A 833 19.33 -9.01 12.30
C ALA A 833 20.19 -8.38 11.19
N PHE A 834 19.82 -8.64 9.92
CA PHE A 834 20.45 -8.07 8.73
C PHE A 834 19.38 -7.48 7.81
N GLY A 835 19.64 -6.26 7.34
CA GLY A 835 18.78 -5.54 6.40
C GLY A 835 19.61 -4.55 5.56
N ASN A 836 18.97 -3.92 4.57
CA ASN A 836 19.61 -2.93 3.68
C ASN A 836 20.99 -3.34 3.19
N VAL A 837 21.10 -4.57 2.68
CA VAL A 837 22.38 -5.09 2.13
C VAL A 837 22.53 -4.58 0.71
N ASP A 838 23.61 -3.85 0.44
CA ASP A 838 23.96 -3.39 -0.89
C ASP A 838 25.49 -3.32 -1.12
N VAL A 839 25.87 -3.24 -2.37
CA VAL A 839 27.23 -2.93 -2.78
C VAL A 839 27.28 -1.46 -3.18
N LEU A 840 28.12 -0.69 -2.53
CA LEU A 840 28.35 0.72 -2.83
C LEU A 840 29.60 0.87 -3.70
N GLY A 841 29.52 1.72 -4.74
CA GLY A 841 30.68 2.17 -5.50
C GLY A 841 31.51 3.20 -4.74
N GLY A 842 32.73 3.44 -5.20
CA GLY A 842 33.58 4.52 -4.68
C GLY A 842 33.01 5.90 -5.01
N GLY A 843 33.31 6.89 -4.17
CA GLY A 843 32.91 8.28 -4.31
C GLY A 843 32.14 8.82 -3.10
N ALA A 844 31.82 10.12 -3.15
CA ALA A 844 31.05 10.75 -2.09
C ALA A 844 29.65 10.09 -1.97
N GLN A 845 29.42 9.45 -0.85
CA GLN A 845 28.11 8.91 -0.52
C GLN A 845 27.19 10.06 -0.08
N PRO A 846 25.89 10.03 -0.41
CA PRO A 846 24.95 11.00 0.15
C PRO A 846 25.03 10.96 1.68
N ALA A 847 24.91 12.13 2.29
CA ALA A 847 24.88 12.22 3.75
C ALA A 847 23.78 11.29 4.29
N PRO A 848 24.06 10.50 5.33
CA PRO A 848 23.03 9.65 5.92
C PRO A 848 21.86 10.52 6.40
N ALA A 849 20.64 10.01 6.26
CA ALA A 849 19.45 10.65 6.82
C ALA A 849 19.64 10.89 8.33
N ALA A 850 19.02 11.91 8.87
CA ALA A 850 19.17 12.28 10.29
C ALA A 850 18.88 11.13 11.27
N ASN A 851 18.12 10.14 10.85
CA ASN A 851 17.79 8.93 11.61
C ASN A 851 18.48 7.65 11.10
N ALA A 852 19.50 7.78 10.24
CA ALA A 852 20.24 6.60 9.77
C ALA A 852 20.97 5.92 10.93
N ALA A 853 21.13 4.60 10.82
CA ALA A 853 21.97 3.85 11.74
C ALA A 853 23.42 4.41 11.73
N PRO A 854 24.08 4.50 12.90
CA PRO A 854 25.48 4.90 12.95
C PRO A 854 26.33 4.06 12.02
N VAL A 855 27.19 4.70 11.24
CA VAL A 855 28.05 4.01 10.26
C VAL A 855 29.31 3.50 10.95
N VAL A 856 29.63 2.24 10.70
CA VAL A 856 30.83 1.56 11.15
C VAL A 856 31.65 1.18 9.92
N ASP A 857 32.73 1.94 9.66
CA ASP A 857 33.70 1.59 8.63
C ASP A 857 34.70 0.57 9.19
N VAL A 858 34.85 -0.53 8.49
CA VAL A 858 35.70 -1.67 8.92
C VAL A 858 36.97 -1.71 8.10
N ALA A 859 38.11 -1.71 8.76
CA ALA A 859 39.39 -1.92 8.08
C ALA A 859 39.63 -3.41 7.80
N CYS A 860 40.25 -3.74 6.65
CA CYS A 860 40.55 -5.13 6.29
C CYS A 860 41.38 -5.88 7.37
N GLY A 861 42.25 -5.19 8.10
CA GLY A 861 43.03 -5.77 9.21
C GLY A 861 42.19 -6.22 10.41
N GLU A 862 40.93 -5.72 10.55
CA GLU A 862 40.01 -6.15 11.59
C GLU A 862 39.31 -7.47 11.25
N LEU A 863 39.42 -7.92 10.00
CA LEU A 863 38.74 -9.08 9.42
C LEU A 863 39.69 -10.22 9.04
N GLN A 864 40.75 -10.40 9.85
CA GLN A 864 41.79 -11.40 9.59
C GLN A 864 41.58 -12.69 10.35
#